data_2c773d1ac1d1cedb09cca0423773439d
#
_entry.id   2c773d1ac1d1cedb09cca0423773439d
#
_cell.length_a   1.000
_cell.length_b   1.000
_cell.length_c   1.000
_cell.angle_alpha   90.00
_cell.angle_beta   90.00
_cell.angle_gamma   90.00
#
_symmetry.space_group_name_H-M   'P 1'
#
loop_
_entity.id
_entity.type
_entity.pdbx_description
1 polymer ?
#
loop_
_entity_poly.entity_id
_entity_poly.type
_entity_poly.pdbx_seq_one_letter_code
_entity_poly.pdbx_strand_id
1 'polypeptide(L)'
;MFRKIIEFCFDRPKIVVSAVFLLVIISALQFFRIKVDTDPENMLPDKEPVRVFHNNTKEEFGLYDYIVLGIVNEKADEGVFDPETLKKVHDLTERIKDIDGVIAHELISPATKDDIEQAGIGTVRFRWLMGDPPYSREDAGRIRERAMANPMFYGTIISENGKALSIYVPIREKDMSYRISDRIREMIDGLEGDENYYITGLPVAQDTFGFEMFKQMAISAPLAMLVIFLLMLAFFKKIKLVLSPLILAGVSVVLTMGALIGGGFTVHIMSSMIPIFIMPIAVLDSVHILSEFFEKYRSFGDRKSALMATVDDLFMPMLFTSLTTTAGFGSLAFARIPPVQVFGVFVAIGVMIAWFLTMTFIPAGIALMGESSFRNFGAKGHHAGKGAINTVLRFCSRTSYRHWKTVIVLTIIVTGLSIYGISKIRINDNPVKWFTPGHRIRVADRVLNEHFGGTYTAYFVMEAGDKEGEVFKEPVMLRYVEDLQRYVERKGDVGKTTALTDVVKKVYYELLGGDKKNNVIPDSKQAVAQTLISFQNSHNPDDLWHFTVPDYSKITLWFQLRSGDNKDMTKVVEQVKGFLAENPPPFEIKTDWAGLTYINVVWQDRMVTGMLRNFAGSFVIVLFMMIFLFRSPVRGLVSMIPLTVTIVFIYSLIGYTGKYYDMPVAVLSALTLGLSVDFAIHFLQRAREIFAEKGSWEATAEEMFAEPGRAIMRNALIISIGFLPLLAAPLVPYKTVGVFMFLIMITSSIATLLILPAIISAVPKLIFYEHEGAVVCKCSYCMLTALIVSLSIVYVLAGYTEVRWSFITISAVLGIVVIAGICNYVSKHKICIMNKREKEREVKK
;
A
#
# COMPACT_ATOMS: atom_id res chain seq x y z
N MET A 1 18.17 -15.82 -32.82
CA MET A 1 19.09 -15.63 -31.67
C MET A 1 18.58 -16.35 -30.45
N PHE A 2 17.36 -16.12 -29.96
CA PHE A 2 16.79 -16.75 -28.76
C PHE A 2 16.71 -18.28 -28.83
N ARG A 3 16.29 -18.84 -29.96
CA ARG A 3 16.26 -20.29 -30.17
C ARG A 3 17.64 -20.95 -29.88
N LYS A 4 18.73 -20.31 -30.34
CA LYS A 4 20.10 -20.80 -30.06
C LYS A 4 20.45 -20.75 -28.55
N ILE A 5 19.94 -19.76 -27.82
CA ILE A 5 20.13 -19.68 -26.37
C ILE A 5 19.42 -20.83 -25.67
N ILE A 6 18.19 -21.11 -26.09
CA ILE A 6 17.41 -22.20 -25.49
C ILE A 6 17.98 -23.57 -25.86
N GLU A 7 18.42 -23.74 -27.12
CA GLU A 7 19.19 -24.93 -27.50
C GLU A 7 20.43 -25.12 -26.62
N PHE A 8 21.21 -24.05 -26.41
CA PHE A 8 22.36 -24.08 -25.50
C PHE A 8 21.96 -24.46 -24.05
N CYS A 9 20.86 -23.91 -23.55
CA CYS A 9 20.38 -24.24 -22.18
C CYS A 9 19.96 -25.71 -22.06
N PHE A 10 19.38 -26.27 -23.11
CA PHE A 10 19.04 -27.69 -23.17
C PHE A 10 20.26 -28.59 -23.30
N ASP A 11 21.22 -28.24 -24.14
CA ASP A 11 22.42 -29.04 -24.44
C ASP A 11 23.48 -28.93 -23.31
N ARG A 12 23.49 -27.83 -22.57
CA ARG A 12 24.45 -27.60 -21.44
C ARG A 12 23.74 -27.26 -20.12
N PRO A 13 22.83 -28.12 -19.66
CA PRO A 13 21.96 -27.79 -18.50
C PRO A 13 22.72 -27.55 -17.21
N LYS A 14 23.86 -28.28 -17.01
CA LYS A 14 24.67 -28.11 -15.80
C LYS A 14 25.28 -26.71 -15.70
N ILE A 15 25.68 -26.11 -16.84
CA ILE A 15 26.25 -24.76 -16.87
C ILE A 15 25.16 -23.76 -16.44
N VAL A 16 23.96 -23.89 -16.98
CA VAL A 16 22.83 -23.00 -16.65
C VAL A 16 22.47 -23.09 -15.16
N VAL A 17 22.31 -24.30 -14.64
CA VAL A 17 22.00 -24.52 -13.21
C VAL A 17 23.09 -23.96 -12.31
N SER A 18 24.38 -24.18 -12.66
CA SER A 18 25.51 -23.65 -11.88
C SER A 18 25.56 -22.12 -11.92
N ALA A 19 25.29 -21.51 -13.06
CA ALA A 19 25.23 -20.04 -13.19
C ALA A 19 24.08 -19.44 -12.35
N VAL A 20 22.90 -20.04 -12.41
CA VAL A 20 21.76 -19.63 -11.59
C VAL A 20 22.06 -19.79 -10.11
N PHE A 21 22.67 -20.90 -9.70
CA PHE A 21 23.08 -21.15 -8.32
C PHE A 21 24.09 -20.10 -7.81
N LEU A 22 25.07 -19.75 -8.64
CA LEU A 22 26.03 -18.68 -8.32
C LEU A 22 25.35 -17.33 -8.13
N LEU A 23 24.42 -16.97 -9.04
CA LEU A 23 23.64 -15.74 -8.92
C LEU A 23 22.80 -15.72 -7.63
N VAL A 24 22.21 -16.86 -7.25
CA VAL A 24 21.47 -17.00 -6.00
C VAL A 24 22.37 -16.75 -4.79
N ILE A 25 23.58 -17.32 -4.77
CA ILE A 25 24.53 -17.08 -3.68
C ILE A 25 24.90 -15.61 -3.57
N ILE A 26 25.27 -14.97 -4.72
CA ILE A 26 25.62 -13.54 -4.74
C ILE A 26 24.46 -12.67 -4.23
N SER A 27 23.24 -12.98 -4.66
CA SER A 27 22.04 -12.27 -4.23
C SER A 27 21.73 -12.53 -2.76
N ALA A 28 21.86 -13.76 -2.27
CA ALA A 28 21.64 -14.12 -0.88
C ALA A 28 22.63 -13.42 0.07
N LEU A 29 23.87 -13.23 -0.34
CA LEU A 29 24.87 -12.47 0.43
C LEU A 29 24.46 -11.01 0.66
N GLN A 30 23.62 -10.42 -0.20
CA GLN A 30 23.11 -9.06 0.01
C GLN A 30 22.15 -8.97 1.20
N PHE A 31 21.47 -10.06 1.58
CA PHE A 31 20.54 -10.06 2.71
C PHE A 31 21.19 -9.68 4.05
N PHE A 32 22.49 -9.85 4.20
CA PHE A 32 23.22 -9.34 5.37
C PHE A 32 23.26 -7.79 5.44
N ARG A 33 22.93 -7.11 4.36
CA ARG A 33 22.89 -5.64 4.28
C ARG A 33 21.47 -5.08 4.34
N ILE A 34 20.49 -5.91 4.71
CA ILE A 34 19.09 -5.49 4.74
C ILE A 34 18.92 -4.31 5.70
N LYS A 35 18.32 -3.26 5.19
CA LYS A 35 17.86 -2.11 5.98
C LYS A 35 16.34 -2.07 5.89
N VAL A 36 15.70 -1.95 7.03
CA VAL A 36 14.25 -1.88 7.14
C VAL A 36 13.87 -0.45 7.44
N ASP A 37 12.83 0.03 6.79
CA ASP A 37 12.28 1.35 7.02
C ASP A 37 10.78 1.23 7.32
N THR A 38 10.40 1.56 8.53
CA THR A 38 9.03 1.55 9.03
C THR A 38 8.48 2.95 9.25
N ASP A 39 9.31 3.99 9.04
CA ASP A 39 8.91 5.38 9.27
C ASP A 39 7.87 5.84 8.22
N PRO A 40 6.68 6.23 8.67
CA PRO A 40 5.61 6.69 7.77
C PRO A 40 5.91 8.05 7.11
N GLU A 41 6.78 8.87 7.66
CA GLU A 41 7.18 10.11 7.02
C GLU A 41 7.87 9.85 5.68
N ASN A 42 8.54 8.69 5.56
CA ASN A 42 9.17 8.25 4.31
C ASN A 42 8.16 7.81 3.22
N MET A 43 6.85 7.84 3.52
CA MET A 43 5.80 7.77 2.52
C MET A 43 5.74 9.04 1.65
N LEU A 44 6.25 10.16 2.15
CA LEU A 44 6.41 11.40 1.40
C LEU A 44 7.89 11.66 1.10
N PRO A 45 8.23 12.26 -0.05
CA PRO A 45 9.59 12.69 -0.34
C PRO A 45 10.13 13.65 0.72
N ASP A 46 11.45 13.64 0.99
CA ASP A 46 12.07 14.52 1.99
C ASP A 46 11.84 16.00 1.73
N LYS A 47 11.68 16.40 0.46
CA LYS A 47 11.44 17.76 0.03
C LYS A 47 9.96 18.13 -0.09
N GLU A 48 9.04 17.26 0.31
CA GLU A 48 7.62 17.61 0.29
C GLU A 48 7.35 18.73 1.30
N PRO A 49 6.70 19.85 0.89
CA PRO A 49 6.54 21.02 1.75
C PRO A 49 5.94 20.73 3.12
N VAL A 50 4.92 19.86 3.18
CA VAL A 50 4.30 19.48 4.46
C VAL A 50 5.25 18.73 5.39
N ARG A 51 6.15 17.90 4.85
CA ARG A 51 7.15 17.18 5.64
C ARG A 51 8.23 18.14 6.16
N VAL A 52 8.70 19.03 5.31
CA VAL A 52 9.68 20.08 5.70
C VAL A 52 9.07 20.96 6.77
N PHE A 53 7.83 21.43 6.59
CA PHE A 53 7.14 22.26 7.58
C PHE A 53 6.96 21.52 8.91
N HIS A 54 6.54 20.25 8.87
CA HIS A 54 6.40 19.44 10.08
C HIS A 54 7.70 19.30 10.86
N ASN A 55 8.81 18.98 10.17
CA ASN A 55 10.11 18.82 10.82
C ASN A 55 10.60 20.14 11.43
N ASN A 56 10.47 21.24 10.70
CA ASN A 56 10.82 22.57 11.22
C ASN A 56 9.97 22.92 12.45
N THR A 57 8.67 22.64 12.42
CA THR A 57 7.77 22.87 13.55
C THR A 57 8.17 22.02 14.77
N LYS A 58 8.55 20.76 14.56
CA LYS A 58 9.05 19.92 15.65
C LYS A 58 10.31 20.47 16.31
N GLU A 59 11.25 20.93 15.50
CA GLU A 59 12.49 21.54 16.03
C GLU A 59 12.21 22.87 16.73
N GLU A 60 11.37 23.72 16.15
CA GLU A 60 11.10 25.08 16.63
C GLU A 60 10.31 25.07 17.96
N PHE A 61 9.38 24.13 18.12
CA PHE A 61 8.54 24.03 19.32
C PHE A 61 8.93 22.86 20.24
N GLY A 62 10.02 22.16 20.01
CA GLY A 62 10.43 21.02 20.82
C GLY A 62 9.40 19.88 20.86
N LEU A 63 8.72 19.60 19.74
CA LEU A 63 7.66 18.61 19.70
C LEU A 63 8.22 17.21 19.42
N TYR A 64 7.69 16.23 20.07
CA TYR A 64 8.10 14.85 19.97
C TYR A 64 6.96 13.94 19.51
N ASP A 65 7.30 12.76 19.04
CA ASP A 65 6.34 11.68 18.84
C ASP A 65 6.16 10.89 20.13
N TYR A 66 4.92 10.54 20.45
CA TYR A 66 4.59 9.94 21.75
C TYR A 66 4.05 8.52 21.61
N ILE A 67 4.53 7.65 22.49
CA ILE A 67 3.82 6.43 22.88
C ILE A 67 2.84 6.82 23.97
N VAL A 68 1.59 6.41 23.87
CA VAL A 68 0.56 6.68 24.88
C VAL A 68 0.28 5.40 25.67
N LEU A 69 0.65 5.40 26.93
CA LEU A 69 0.31 4.36 27.90
C LEU A 69 -0.91 4.81 28.70
N GLY A 70 -2.03 4.16 28.49
CA GLY A 70 -3.24 4.38 29.29
C GLY A 70 -3.40 3.34 30.38
N ILE A 71 -3.78 3.80 31.55
CA ILE A 71 -4.07 3.00 32.74
C ILE A 71 -5.54 3.21 33.07
N VAL A 72 -6.36 2.15 33.05
CA VAL A 72 -7.81 2.22 33.21
C VAL A 72 -8.21 1.36 34.37
N ASN A 73 -8.87 1.96 35.36
CA ASN A 73 -9.43 1.27 36.51
C ASN A 73 -10.94 1.54 36.61
N GLU A 74 -11.72 0.69 36.00
CA GLU A 74 -13.19 0.77 35.99
C GLU A 74 -13.84 0.18 37.25
N LYS A 75 -13.14 -0.74 37.93
CA LYS A 75 -13.67 -1.50 39.06
C LYS A 75 -13.63 -0.74 40.39
N ALA A 76 -12.58 0.07 40.60
CA ALA A 76 -12.49 0.87 41.82
C ALA A 76 -13.48 2.04 41.78
N ASP A 77 -14.13 2.32 42.91
CA ASP A 77 -15.07 3.45 43.03
C ASP A 77 -14.38 4.79 42.76
N GLU A 78 -13.15 4.96 43.23
CA GLU A 78 -12.33 6.13 43.01
C GLU A 78 -11.57 6.16 41.69
N GLY A 79 -11.71 5.10 40.88
CA GLY A 79 -11.06 4.96 39.54
C GLY A 79 -9.55 4.85 39.67
N VAL A 80 -8.81 5.67 38.90
CA VAL A 80 -7.34 5.68 38.94
C VAL A 80 -6.76 6.45 40.13
N PHE A 81 -7.60 7.10 40.93
CA PHE A 81 -7.19 7.83 42.14
C PHE A 81 -7.17 6.94 43.38
N ASP A 82 -7.05 5.64 43.23
CA ASP A 82 -6.71 4.73 44.28
C ASP A 82 -5.21 4.84 44.63
N PRO A 83 -4.83 4.87 45.94
CA PRO A 83 -3.44 5.01 46.38
C PRO A 83 -2.47 4.00 45.76
N GLU A 84 -2.89 2.74 45.58
CA GLU A 84 -2.04 1.70 44.99
C GLU A 84 -1.87 1.92 43.48
N THR A 85 -2.94 2.32 42.78
CA THR A 85 -2.89 2.68 41.37
C THR A 85 -1.95 3.87 41.14
N LEU A 86 -2.06 4.93 41.96
CA LEU A 86 -1.16 6.09 41.88
C LEU A 86 0.29 5.73 42.14
N LYS A 87 0.57 4.83 43.08
CA LYS A 87 1.91 4.32 43.32
C LYS A 87 2.45 3.59 42.12
N LYS A 88 1.65 2.72 41.49
CA LYS A 88 2.05 2.02 40.25
C LYS A 88 2.35 2.99 39.12
N VAL A 89 1.54 4.05 38.95
CA VAL A 89 1.77 5.12 37.96
C VAL A 89 3.12 5.80 38.21
N HIS A 90 3.41 6.15 39.46
CA HIS A 90 4.70 6.75 39.86
C HIS A 90 5.87 5.80 39.50
N ASP A 91 5.80 4.55 39.96
CA ASP A 91 6.85 3.55 39.77
C ASP A 91 7.08 3.24 38.31
N LEU A 92 5.99 3.16 37.49
CA LEU A 92 6.08 3.00 36.06
C LEU A 92 6.72 4.23 35.41
N THR A 93 6.34 5.43 35.80
CA THR A 93 6.90 6.67 35.27
C THR A 93 8.41 6.70 35.47
N GLU A 94 8.89 6.39 36.67
CA GLU A 94 10.33 6.37 36.98
C GLU A 94 11.08 5.30 36.16
N ARG A 95 10.52 4.09 36.06
CA ARG A 95 11.13 3.00 35.26
C ARG A 95 11.14 3.28 33.76
N ILE A 96 10.13 3.98 33.24
CA ILE A 96 10.05 4.35 31.82
C ILE A 96 11.13 5.37 31.45
N LYS A 97 11.50 6.29 32.33
CA LYS A 97 12.59 7.26 32.14
C LYS A 97 13.92 6.58 31.81
N ASP A 98 14.16 5.38 32.33
CA ASP A 98 15.40 4.62 32.15
C ASP A 98 15.44 3.82 30.84
N ILE A 99 14.37 3.79 30.08
CA ILE A 99 14.33 3.06 28.80
C ILE A 99 15.15 3.82 27.73
N ASP A 100 16.12 3.14 27.12
CA ASP A 100 16.89 3.69 25.99
C ASP A 100 15.98 4.08 24.83
N GLY A 101 16.13 5.32 24.34
CA GLY A 101 15.30 5.93 23.32
C GLY A 101 14.14 6.78 23.83
N VAL A 102 13.86 6.77 25.15
CA VAL A 102 12.91 7.69 25.79
C VAL A 102 13.61 9.02 26.12
N ILE A 103 12.90 10.13 25.95
CA ILE A 103 13.36 11.47 26.31
C ILE A 103 12.82 11.79 27.73
N ALA A 104 13.59 11.39 28.74
CA ALA A 104 13.14 11.34 30.14
C ALA A 104 12.58 12.68 30.68
N HIS A 105 13.19 13.83 30.29
CA HIS A 105 12.79 15.16 30.79
C HIS A 105 11.50 15.69 30.17
N GLU A 106 11.10 15.11 29.00
CA GLU A 106 9.87 15.47 28.29
C GLU A 106 8.71 14.51 28.54
N LEU A 107 8.91 13.51 29.41
CA LEU A 107 7.88 12.54 29.74
C LEU A 107 6.70 13.24 30.45
N ILE A 108 5.49 13.04 29.91
CA ILE A 108 4.27 13.68 30.42
C ILE A 108 3.46 12.65 31.22
N SER A 109 3.47 12.83 32.55
CA SER A 109 2.70 12.00 33.48
C SER A 109 2.26 12.85 34.68
N PRO A 110 1.29 12.41 35.47
CA PRO A 110 0.96 13.09 36.70
C PRO A 110 2.14 13.23 37.66
N ALA A 111 3.13 12.34 37.60
CA ALA A 111 4.34 12.39 38.44
C ALA A 111 5.44 13.33 37.91
N THR A 112 5.31 13.85 36.68
CA THR A 112 6.35 14.70 36.06
C THR A 112 5.87 16.09 35.65
N LYS A 113 4.61 16.40 35.83
CA LYS A 113 4.07 17.72 35.46
C LYS A 113 3.62 18.50 36.69
N ASP A 114 3.89 19.80 36.63
CA ASP A 114 3.52 20.77 37.67
C ASP A 114 2.01 21.03 37.66
N ASP A 115 1.45 21.10 38.87
CA ASP A 115 0.22 21.83 39.09
C ASP A 115 0.52 23.25 39.55
N ILE A 116 -0.28 24.20 39.11
CA ILE A 116 -0.18 25.62 39.46
C ILE A 116 -1.21 25.92 40.52
N GLU A 117 -0.74 26.26 41.72
CA GLU A 117 -1.57 26.54 42.86
C GLU A 117 -1.43 28.00 43.34
N GLN A 118 -2.50 28.54 43.85
CA GLN A 118 -2.49 29.82 44.55
C GLN A 118 -1.58 29.76 45.80
N ALA A 119 -0.75 30.76 45.99
CA ALA A 119 0.06 30.93 47.21
C ALA A 119 -0.20 32.28 47.92
N GLY A 120 -1.24 32.99 47.52
CA GLY A 120 -1.62 34.34 47.96
C GLY A 120 -1.90 35.23 46.76
N ILE A 121 -2.56 36.37 46.94
CA ILE A 121 -2.86 37.30 45.86
C ILE A 121 -1.54 37.77 45.22
N GLY A 122 -1.39 37.62 43.93
CA GLY A 122 -0.18 37.96 43.14
C GLY A 122 0.95 36.92 43.25
N THR A 123 0.71 35.75 43.83
CA THR A 123 1.73 34.71 44.02
C THR A 123 1.18 33.34 43.62
N VAL A 124 1.92 32.62 42.81
CA VAL A 124 1.64 31.21 42.45
C VAL A 124 2.76 30.31 43.00
N ARG A 125 2.39 29.08 43.31
CA ARG A 125 3.32 28.02 43.64
C ARG A 125 3.22 26.91 42.62
N PHE A 126 4.35 26.48 42.13
CA PHE A 126 4.48 25.29 41.33
C PHE A 126 4.80 24.10 42.23
N ARG A 127 4.07 23.03 42.06
CA ARG A 127 4.25 21.77 42.79
C ARG A 127 3.91 20.62 41.88
N TRP A 128 4.70 19.57 41.95
CA TRP A 128 4.35 18.34 41.24
C TRP A 128 2.91 17.93 41.57
N LEU A 129 2.14 17.56 40.56
CA LEU A 129 0.76 17.10 40.74
C LEU A 129 0.73 15.89 41.71
N MET A 130 1.68 14.97 41.52
CA MET A 130 1.93 13.85 42.40
C MET A 130 3.30 14.02 43.05
N GLY A 131 3.34 13.93 44.40
CA GLY A 131 4.60 13.82 45.11
C GLY A 131 5.09 12.38 45.21
N ASP A 132 6.10 12.13 46.05
CA ASP A 132 6.63 10.79 46.25
C ASP A 132 5.67 9.90 47.01
N PRO A 133 5.57 8.57 46.73
CA PRO A 133 4.80 7.63 47.51
C PRO A 133 5.44 7.42 48.91
N PRO A 134 4.67 6.94 49.92
CA PRO A 134 3.32 6.35 49.83
C PRO A 134 2.21 7.40 49.85
N TYR A 135 1.10 7.12 49.12
CA TYR A 135 -0.09 7.98 49.14
C TYR A 135 -1.12 7.47 50.12
N SER A 136 -1.74 8.40 50.88
CA SER A 136 -2.96 8.16 51.65
C SER A 136 -4.19 8.36 50.73
N ARG A 137 -5.38 7.93 51.22
CA ARG A 137 -6.64 8.24 50.51
C ARG A 137 -6.90 9.75 50.43
N GLU A 138 -6.44 10.51 51.41
CA GLU A 138 -6.57 11.97 51.44
C GLU A 138 -5.66 12.60 50.36
N ASP A 139 -4.43 12.08 50.21
CA ASP A 139 -3.51 12.51 49.16
C ASP A 139 -4.10 12.23 47.78
N ALA A 140 -4.64 11.03 47.55
CA ALA A 140 -5.29 10.64 46.33
C ALA A 140 -6.50 11.54 45.99
N GLY A 141 -7.32 11.90 47.00
CA GLY A 141 -8.42 12.85 46.85
C GLY A 141 -7.94 14.24 46.44
N ARG A 142 -6.88 14.75 47.07
CA ARG A 142 -6.25 16.04 46.67
C ARG A 142 -5.67 16.01 45.27
N ILE A 143 -4.98 14.94 44.89
CA ILE A 143 -4.45 14.76 43.54
C ILE A 143 -5.60 14.79 42.54
N ARG A 144 -6.71 14.09 42.81
CA ARG A 144 -7.90 14.10 41.96
C ARG A 144 -8.47 15.51 41.76
N GLU A 145 -8.70 16.22 42.85
CA GLU A 145 -9.27 17.57 42.82
C GLU A 145 -8.41 18.52 41.97
N ARG A 146 -7.09 18.50 42.17
CA ARG A 146 -6.13 19.31 41.45
C ARG A 146 -6.07 18.94 39.95
N ALA A 147 -5.99 17.66 39.67
CA ALA A 147 -5.92 17.16 38.30
C ALA A 147 -7.18 17.52 37.48
N MET A 148 -8.36 17.37 38.12
CA MET A 148 -9.64 17.68 37.47
C MET A 148 -9.89 19.19 37.32
N ALA A 149 -9.27 20.02 38.15
CA ALA A 149 -9.36 21.48 38.06
C ALA A 149 -8.41 22.09 37.05
N ASN A 150 -7.40 21.35 36.59
CA ASN A 150 -6.40 21.86 35.67
C ASN A 150 -6.80 21.55 34.21
N PRO A 151 -7.07 22.57 33.38
CA PRO A 151 -7.52 22.37 31.99
C PRO A 151 -6.48 21.68 31.09
N MET A 152 -5.19 21.72 31.46
CA MET A 152 -4.14 21.02 30.71
C MET A 152 -4.11 19.52 31.00
N PHE A 153 -4.65 19.06 32.12
CA PHE A 153 -4.69 17.65 32.51
C PHE A 153 -6.03 16.99 32.22
N TYR A 154 -7.12 17.71 32.41
CA TYR A 154 -8.48 17.24 32.19
C TYR A 154 -8.74 16.93 30.72
N GLY A 155 -9.12 15.71 30.44
CA GLY A 155 -9.37 15.20 29.10
C GLY A 155 -8.10 14.83 28.30
N THR A 156 -6.91 15.07 28.85
CA THR A 156 -5.60 14.71 28.23
C THR A 156 -4.86 13.65 29.04
N ILE A 157 -4.37 14.00 30.20
CA ILE A 157 -3.64 13.10 31.11
C ILE A 157 -4.62 12.33 32.01
N ILE A 158 -5.73 12.94 32.38
CA ILE A 158 -6.78 12.37 33.21
C ILE A 158 -8.10 12.37 32.42
N SER A 159 -8.81 11.25 32.44
CA SER A 159 -10.13 11.14 31.82
C SER A 159 -11.19 11.97 32.55
N GLU A 160 -12.22 12.41 31.85
CA GLU A 160 -13.32 13.22 32.38
C GLU A 160 -14.02 12.58 33.58
N ASN A 161 -14.11 11.26 33.63
CA ASN A 161 -14.75 10.48 34.70
C ASN A 161 -13.77 10.03 35.81
N GLY A 162 -12.49 10.31 35.68
CA GLY A 162 -11.47 9.88 36.63
C GLY A 162 -11.18 8.36 36.62
N LYS A 163 -11.65 7.63 35.61
CA LYS A 163 -11.45 6.17 35.52
C LYS A 163 -10.21 5.79 34.71
N ALA A 164 -9.62 6.72 34.00
CA ALA A 164 -8.42 6.49 33.20
C ALA A 164 -7.39 7.59 33.40
N LEU A 165 -6.12 7.20 33.26
CA LEU A 165 -4.94 8.05 33.28
C LEU A 165 -4.01 7.69 32.13
N SER A 166 -3.34 8.67 31.55
CA SER A 166 -2.38 8.45 30.49
C SER A 166 -0.99 8.96 30.84
N ILE A 167 0.01 8.23 30.36
CA ILE A 167 1.42 8.63 30.33
C ILE A 167 1.82 8.77 28.88
N TYR A 168 2.26 9.97 28.47
CA TYR A 168 2.82 10.21 27.15
C TYR A 168 4.33 10.06 27.23
N VAL A 169 4.85 9.07 26.52
CA VAL A 169 6.27 8.71 26.51
C VAL A 169 6.90 9.23 25.20
N PRO A 170 7.67 10.33 25.26
CA PRO A 170 8.32 10.89 24.09
C PRO A 170 9.50 10.03 23.66
N ILE A 171 9.64 9.86 22.37
CA ILE A 171 10.66 9.00 21.77
C ILE A 171 11.59 9.80 20.86
N ARG A 172 12.87 9.38 20.81
CA ARG A 172 13.87 10.01 19.94
C ARG A 172 13.61 9.71 18.47
N GLU A 173 13.34 8.44 18.15
CA GLU A 173 13.17 7.92 16.82
C GLU A 173 11.96 7.00 16.77
N LYS A 174 11.19 7.07 15.70
CA LYS A 174 9.91 6.33 15.57
C LYS A 174 10.10 4.83 15.42
N ASP A 175 11.19 4.40 14.81
CA ASP A 175 11.56 2.98 14.64
C ASP A 175 11.96 2.28 15.95
N MET A 176 12.10 3.05 17.05
CA MET A 176 12.26 2.51 18.41
C MET A 176 10.94 2.21 19.11
N SER A 177 9.79 2.66 18.57
CA SER A 177 8.48 2.61 19.24
C SER A 177 8.06 1.19 19.61
N TYR A 178 8.26 0.23 18.71
CA TYR A 178 7.94 -1.18 18.99
C TYR A 178 8.75 -1.72 20.17
N ARG A 179 10.08 -1.50 20.15
CA ARG A 179 10.99 -1.96 21.21
C ARG A 179 10.66 -1.33 22.56
N ILE A 180 10.42 -0.01 22.59
CA ILE A 180 10.06 0.71 23.81
C ILE A 180 8.71 0.23 24.33
N SER A 181 7.71 0.11 23.46
CA SER A 181 6.38 -0.37 23.83
C SER A 181 6.39 -1.81 24.34
N ASP A 182 7.26 -2.65 23.81
CA ASP A 182 7.44 -4.04 24.28
C ASP A 182 8.11 -4.07 25.65
N ARG A 183 9.11 -3.20 25.88
CA ARG A 183 9.75 -3.05 27.19
C ARG A 183 8.76 -2.53 28.26
N ILE A 184 7.90 -1.58 27.89
CA ILE A 184 6.83 -1.12 28.79
C ILE A 184 5.87 -2.28 29.12
N ARG A 185 5.54 -3.15 28.15
CA ARG A 185 4.70 -4.34 28.41
C ARG A 185 5.34 -5.30 29.41
N GLU A 186 6.62 -5.60 29.24
CA GLU A 186 7.34 -6.45 30.20
C GLU A 186 7.25 -5.90 31.63
N MET A 187 7.25 -4.57 31.79
CA MET A 187 7.08 -3.94 33.11
C MET A 187 5.65 -4.08 33.64
N ILE A 188 4.65 -3.98 32.77
CA ILE A 188 3.22 -4.07 33.09
C ILE A 188 2.82 -5.51 33.42
N ASP A 189 3.31 -6.50 32.66
CA ASP A 189 2.97 -7.91 32.86
C ASP A 189 3.36 -8.44 34.24
N GLY A 190 4.25 -7.75 34.94
CA GLY A 190 4.63 -8.04 36.33
C GLY A 190 3.79 -7.35 37.41
N LEU A 191 2.79 -6.55 37.01
CA LEU A 191 1.94 -5.81 37.96
C LEU A 191 0.63 -6.56 38.26
N GLU A 192 0.32 -6.73 39.51
CA GLU A 192 -0.95 -7.29 39.97
C GLU A 192 -1.92 -6.16 40.36
N GLY A 193 -3.22 -6.31 40.06
CA GLY A 193 -4.27 -5.34 40.42
C GLY A 193 -5.48 -5.42 39.48
N ASP A 194 -6.42 -4.49 39.67
CA ASP A 194 -7.66 -4.38 38.93
C ASP A 194 -7.55 -3.46 37.69
N GLU A 195 -6.39 -2.85 37.50
CA GLU A 195 -6.12 -1.95 36.38
C GLU A 195 -5.92 -2.71 35.09
N ASN A 196 -6.37 -2.11 33.97
CA ASN A 196 -6.06 -2.54 32.63
C ASN A 196 -5.11 -1.53 31.99
N TYR A 197 -4.09 -2.05 31.30
CA TYR A 197 -3.06 -1.24 30.65
C TYR A 197 -3.17 -1.31 29.15
N TYR A 198 -3.13 -0.15 28.49
CA TYR A 198 -3.29 -0.01 27.04
C TYR A 198 -2.18 0.84 26.44
N ILE A 199 -1.49 0.33 25.43
CA ILE A 199 -0.42 1.05 24.75
C ILE A 199 -0.86 1.33 23.32
N THR A 200 -0.88 2.63 22.94
CA THR A 200 -1.23 3.12 21.61
C THR A 200 -0.34 4.29 21.20
N GLY A 201 -0.68 4.94 20.11
CA GLY A 201 0.04 6.05 19.49
C GLY A 201 0.35 5.75 18.03
N LEU A 202 0.34 6.78 17.18
CA LEU A 202 0.66 6.58 15.77
C LEU A 202 2.04 5.94 15.54
N PRO A 203 3.12 6.37 16.24
CA PRO A 203 4.44 5.74 16.08
C PRO A 203 4.42 4.25 16.43
N VAL A 204 3.73 3.87 17.52
CA VAL A 204 3.59 2.47 17.95
C VAL A 204 2.84 1.65 16.92
N ALA A 205 1.74 2.19 16.37
CA ALA A 205 0.95 1.50 15.36
C ALA A 205 1.77 1.24 14.10
N GLN A 206 2.51 2.25 13.64
CA GLN A 206 3.28 2.21 12.40
C GLN A 206 4.50 1.28 12.50
N ASP A 207 5.28 1.38 13.56
CA ASP A 207 6.44 0.52 13.78
C ASP A 207 6.04 -0.94 14.09
N THR A 208 4.99 -1.15 14.89
CA THR A 208 4.41 -2.49 15.10
C THR A 208 3.91 -3.09 13.80
N PHE A 209 3.30 -2.27 12.92
CA PHE A 209 2.88 -2.74 11.60
C PHE A 209 4.08 -3.21 10.77
N GLY A 210 5.17 -2.45 10.76
CA GLY A 210 6.40 -2.84 10.11
C GLY A 210 6.94 -4.18 10.63
N PHE A 211 7.04 -4.34 11.93
CA PHE A 211 7.49 -5.59 12.55
C PHE A 211 6.59 -6.79 12.22
N GLU A 212 5.28 -6.66 12.40
CA GLU A 212 4.30 -7.71 12.07
C GLU A 212 4.32 -8.06 10.58
N MET A 213 4.57 -7.10 9.72
CA MET A 213 4.67 -7.29 8.28
C MET A 213 5.86 -8.18 7.90
N PHE A 214 7.05 -7.97 8.48
CA PHE A 214 8.21 -8.84 8.26
C PHE A 214 7.95 -10.26 8.76
N LYS A 215 7.34 -10.39 9.92
CA LYS A 215 6.90 -11.68 10.44
C LYS A 215 5.91 -12.37 9.49
N GLN A 216 4.95 -11.60 8.94
CA GLN A 216 4.01 -12.12 7.97
C GLN A 216 4.68 -12.50 6.63
N MET A 217 5.64 -11.75 6.16
CA MET A 217 6.42 -12.11 4.96
C MET A 217 7.09 -13.50 5.16
N ALA A 218 7.69 -13.72 6.33
CA ALA A 218 8.34 -14.98 6.65
C ALA A 218 7.35 -16.16 6.77
N ILE A 219 6.08 -15.92 7.09
CA ILE A 219 5.04 -16.94 7.21
C ILE A 219 4.27 -17.11 5.90
N SER A 220 3.80 -16.01 5.31
CA SER A 220 2.89 -16.03 4.16
C SER A 220 3.56 -16.50 2.88
N ALA A 221 4.84 -16.17 2.67
CA ALA A 221 5.55 -16.58 1.46
C ALA A 221 5.79 -18.11 1.40
N PRO A 222 6.31 -18.78 2.44
CA PRO A 222 6.40 -20.25 2.45
C PRO A 222 5.03 -20.94 2.39
N LEU A 223 4.01 -20.38 3.05
CA LEU A 223 2.64 -20.91 3.01
C LEU A 223 2.04 -20.81 1.61
N ALA A 224 2.22 -19.69 0.92
CA ALA A 224 1.80 -19.53 -0.47
C ALA A 224 2.53 -20.53 -1.39
N MET A 225 3.84 -20.70 -1.21
CA MET A 225 4.62 -21.70 -1.96
C MET A 225 4.10 -23.11 -1.71
N LEU A 226 3.77 -23.47 -0.48
CA LEU A 226 3.18 -24.77 -0.14
C LEU A 226 1.82 -24.97 -0.80
N VAL A 227 0.95 -23.97 -0.75
CA VAL A 227 -0.38 -24.03 -1.39
C VAL A 227 -0.25 -24.20 -2.90
N ILE A 228 0.60 -23.40 -3.54
CA ILE A 228 0.88 -23.53 -4.98
C ILE A 228 1.46 -24.93 -5.31
N PHE A 229 2.39 -25.43 -4.49
CA PHE A 229 2.92 -26.78 -4.63
C PHE A 229 1.84 -27.85 -4.61
N LEU A 230 0.96 -27.81 -3.61
CA LEU A 230 -0.13 -28.77 -3.47
C LEU A 230 -1.10 -28.70 -4.66
N LEU A 231 -1.45 -27.50 -5.12
CA LEU A 231 -2.30 -27.30 -6.29
C LEU A 231 -1.67 -27.85 -7.56
N MET A 232 -0.39 -27.51 -7.79
CA MET A 232 0.33 -28.03 -8.94
C MET A 232 0.44 -29.56 -8.89
N LEU A 233 0.71 -30.12 -7.70
CA LEU A 233 0.77 -31.56 -7.52
C LEU A 233 -0.61 -32.22 -7.81
N ALA A 234 -1.69 -31.59 -7.39
CA ALA A 234 -3.06 -32.08 -7.70
C ALA A 234 -3.34 -32.09 -9.21
N PHE A 235 -2.88 -31.04 -9.95
CA PHE A 235 -3.10 -30.95 -11.39
C PHE A 235 -2.14 -31.81 -12.21
N PHE A 236 -0.85 -31.79 -11.91
CA PHE A 236 0.17 -32.48 -12.70
C PHE A 236 0.49 -33.92 -12.21
N LYS A 237 0.14 -34.25 -10.96
CA LYS A 237 0.32 -35.58 -10.32
C LYS A 237 1.74 -36.14 -10.37
N LYS A 238 2.76 -35.33 -10.62
CA LYS A 238 4.17 -35.73 -10.66
C LYS A 238 5.07 -34.71 -9.98
N ILE A 239 5.70 -35.11 -8.89
CA ILE A 239 6.48 -34.22 -8.02
C ILE A 239 7.69 -33.59 -8.76
N LYS A 240 8.38 -34.37 -9.61
CA LYS A 240 9.54 -33.88 -10.36
C LYS A 240 9.22 -32.74 -11.32
N LEU A 241 8.00 -32.69 -11.84
CA LEU A 241 7.54 -31.64 -12.75
C LEU A 241 7.15 -30.37 -12.00
N VAL A 242 6.58 -30.55 -10.83
CA VAL A 242 6.15 -29.44 -9.96
C VAL A 242 7.34 -28.74 -9.31
N LEU A 243 8.43 -29.47 -9.05
CA LEU A 243 9.60 -28.95 -8.34
C LEU A 243 10.32 -27.84 -9.14
N SER A 244 10.41 -27.98 -10.47
CA SER A 244 11.13 -27.05 -11.35
C SER A 244 10.50 -25.62 -11.31
N PRO A 245 9.17 -25.41 -11.48
CA PRO A 245 8.54 -24.10 -11.30
C PRO A 245 8.68 -23.51 -9.90
N LEU A 246 8.64 -24.36 -8.86
CA LEU A 246 8.80 -23.90 -7.48
C LEU A 246 10.21 -23.39 -7.18
N ILE A 247 11.22 -24.13 -7.64
CA ILE A 247 12.62 -23.67 -7.53
C ILE A 247 12.79 -22.36 -8.27
N LEU A 248 12.24 -22.25 -9.49
CA LEU A 248 12.29 -21.03 -10.28
C LEU A 248 11.64 -19.86 -9.55
N ALA A 249 10.46 -20.05 -8.95
CA ALA A 249 9.78 -19.01 -8.20
C ALA A 249 10.61 -18.54 -6.99
N GLY A 250 11.18 -19.47 -6.22
CA GLY A 250 12.05 -19.13 -5.10
C GLY A 250 13.33 -18.40 -5.56
N VAL A 251 13.95 -18.85 -6.64
CA VAL A 251 15.12 -18.19 -7.25
C VAL A 251 14.77 -16.77 -7.70
N SER A 252 13.63 -16.58 -8.38
CA SER A 252 13.19 -15.26 -8.82
C SER A 252 13.02 -14.29 -7.66
N VAL A 253 12.45 -14.74 -6.55
CA VAL A 253 12.31 -13.96 -5.31
C VAL A 253 13.68 -13.57 -4.75
N VAL A 254 14.61 -14.54 -4.60
CA VAL A 254 15.93 -14.27 -4.03
C VAL A 254 16.72 -13.29 -4.90
N LEU A 255 16.67 -13.45 -6.22
CA LEU A 255 17.36 -12.55 -7.16
C LEU A 255 16.76 -11.14 -7.11
N THR A 256 15.44 -11.03 -7.03
CA THR A 256 14.76 -9.72 -6.99
C THR A 256 15.04 -9.00 -5.68
N MET A 257 14.87 -9.66 -4.54
CA MET A 257 15.14 -9.06 -3.24
C MET A 257 16.64 -8.75 -3.07
N GLY A 258 17.50 -9.64 -3.57
CA GLY A 258 18.95 -9.41 -3.59
C GLY A 258 19.34 -8.21 -4.46
N ALA A 259 18.66 -7.99 -5.59
CA ALA A 259 18.86 -6.81 -6.42
C ALA A 259 18.38 -5.52 -5.73
N LEU A 260 17.25 -5.57 -4.99
CA LEU A 260 16.73 -4.44 -4.21
C LEU A 260 17.75 -4.06 -3.13
N ILE A 261 18.14 -4.99 -2.29
CA ILE A 261 19.05 -4.75 -1.15
C ILE A 261 20.44 -4.39 -1.66
N GLY A 262 20.96 -5.12 -2.67
CA GLY A 262 22.26 -4.85 -3.28
C GLY A 262 22.35 -3.52 -4.01
N GLY A 263 21.22 -3.02 -4.51
CA GLY A 263 21.08 -1.67 -5.07
C GLY A 263 21.07 -0.54 -4.02
N GLY A 264 21.15 -0.89 -2.73
CA GLY A 264 21.16 0.07 -1.62
C GLY A 264 19.77 0.58 -1.21
N PHE A 265 18.70 -0.02 -1.73
CA PHE A 265 17.34 0.35 -1.35
C PHE A 265 16.94 -0.27 -0.02
N THR A 266 16.21 0.49 0.79
CA THR A 266 15.62 0.00 2.04
C THR A 266 14.40 -0.86 1.76
N VAL A 267 14.14 -1.83 2.61
CA VAL A 267 12.93 -2.66 2.54
C VAL A 267 11.82 -1.96 3.31
N HIS A 268 10.98 -1.25 2.58
CA HIS A 268 9.79 -0.58 3.09
C HIS A 268 8.61 -1.56 3.25
N ILE A 269 7.53 -1.05 3.86
CA ILE A 269 6.25 -1.73 4.03
C ILE A 269 5.77 -2.39 2.72
N MET A 270 5.81 -1.68 1.59
CA MET A 270 5.39 -2.23 0.30
C MET A 270 6.34 -3.28 -0.25
N SER A 271 7.64 -3.10 -0.07
CA SER A 271 8.66 -4.01 -0.60
C SER A 271 8.59 -5.41 -0.01
N SER A 272 8.04 -5.58 1.19
CA SER A 272 7.82 -6.88 1.83
C SER A 272 6.81 -7.76 1.07
N MET A 273 5.94 -7.16 0.26
CA MET A 273 4.97 -7.88 -0.56
C MET A 273 5.59 -8.44 -1.86
N ILE A 274 6.79 -7.97 -2.28
CA ILE A 274 7.43 -8.39 -3.52
C ILE A 274 7.52 -9.93 -3.66
N PRO A 275 7.95 -10.70 -2.65
CA PRO A 275 8.01 -12.16 -2.74
C PRO A 275 6.65 -12.78 -3.04
N ILE A 276 5.60 -12.25 -2.42
CA ILE A 276 4.23 -12.78 -2.50
C ILE A 276 3.65 -12.59 -3.90
N PHE A 277 4.03 -11.52 -4.60
CA PHE A 277 3.59 -11.26 -5.97
C PHE A 277 4.42 -12.03 -7.01
N ILE A 278 5.73 -12.07 -6.85
CA ILE A 278 6.62 -12.70 -7.84
C ILE A 278 6.41 -14.22 -7.89
N MET A 279 6.18 -14.88 -6.75
CA MET A 279 6.04 -16.34 -6.73
C MET A 279 4.90 -16.86 -7.62
N PRO A 280 3.64 -16.42 -7.51
CA PRO A 280 2.57 -16.89 -8.39
C PRO A 280 2.82 -16.56 -9.87
N ILE A 281 3.41 -15.38 -10.16
CA ILE A 281 3.72 -14.95 -11.54
C ILE A 281 4.78 -15.87 -12.17
N ALA A 282 5.87 -16.14 -11.46
CA ALA A 282 6.93 -17.02 -11.93
C ALA A 282 6.46 -18.46 -12.17
N VAL A 283 5.56 -18.94 -11.32
CA VAL A 283 4.92 -20.26 -11.49
C VAL A 283 4.01 -20.28 -12.72
N LEU A 284 3.25 -19.21 -12.96
CA LEU A 284 2.34 -19.10 -14.12
C LEU A 284 3.06 -19.35 -15.43
N ASP A 285 4.13 -18.61 -15.69
CA ASP A 285 4.92 -18.72 -16.91
C ASP A 285 5.47 -20.16 -17.10
N SER A 286 5.95 -20.75 -16.01
CA SER A 286 6.47 -22.12 -16.00
C SER A 286 5.38 -23.15 -16.31
N VAL A 287 4.16 -22.96 -15.79
CA VAL A 287 3.01 -23.85 -16.03
C VAL A 287 2.60 -23.82 -17.51
N HIS A 288 2.64 -22.66 -18.16
CA HIS A 288 2.36 -22.53 -19.58
C HIS A 288 3.34 -23.36 -20.43
N ILE A 289 4.65 -23.17 -20.23
CA ILE A 289 5.66 -23.96 -20.97
C ILE A 289 5.50 -25.46 -20.71
N LEU A 290 5.34 -25.88 -19.46
CA LEU A 290 5.25 -27.30 -19.14
C LEU A 290 3.97 -27.93 -19.72
N SER A 291 2.85 -27.21 -19.68
CA SER A 291 1.58 -27.74 -20.23
C SER A 291 1.67 -27.95 -21.75
N GLU A 292 2.16 -26.97 -22.49
CA GLU A 292 2.33 -27.04 -23.95
C GLU A 292 3.42 -28.05 -24.35
N PHE A 293 4.52 -28.07 -23.60
CA PHE A 293 5.60 -29.05 -23.82
C PHE A 293 5.07 -30.49 -23.72
N PHE A 294 4.22 -30.79 -22.75
CA PHE A 294 3.66 -32.14 -22.59
C PHE A 294 2.70 -32.52 -23.72
N GLU A 295 1.95 -31.56 -24.23
CA GLU A 295 1.09 -31.79 -25.39
C GLU A 295 1.94 -32.15 -26.62
N LYS A 296 2.96 -31.38 -26.90
CA LYS A 296 3.86 -31.59 -28.03
C LYS A 296 4.77 -32.83 -27.86
N TYR A 297 5.22 -33.12 -26.66
CA TYR A 297 6.03 -34.30 -26.41
C TYR A 297 5.33 -35.62 -26.80
N ARG A 298 4.02 -35.65 -26.73
CA ARG A 298 3.25 -36.81 -27.22
C ARG A 298 3.29 -36.95 -28.72
N SER A 299 3.32 -35.85 -29.44
CA SER A 299 3.33 -35.85 -30.90
C SER A 299 4.73 -36.11 -31.49
N PHE A 300 5.74 -35.49 -30.87
CA PHE A 300 7.12 -35.57 -31.39
C PHE A 300 7.92 -36.78 -30.85
N GLY A 301 7.60 -37.30 -29.66
CA GLY A 301 8.34 -38.40 -29.03
C GLY A 301 9.75 -38.05 -28.55
N ASP A 302 10.32 -36.92 -29.00
CA ASP A 302 11.64 -36.41 -28.63
C ASP A 302 11.54 -35.12 -27.81
N ARG A 303 12.32 -35.03 -26.70
CA ARG A 303 12.29 -33.91 -25.76
C ARG A 303 12.74 -32.59 -26.38
N LYS A 304 13.83 -32.65 -27.17
CA LYS A 304 14.41 -31.44 -27.74
C LYS A 304 13.48 -30.84 -28.81
N SER A 305 12.98 -31.68 -29.68
CA SER A 305 12.04 -31.27 -30.76
C SER A 305 10.74 -30.72 -30.17
N ALA A 306 10.16 -31.39 -29.18
CA ALA A 306 8.95 -30.94 -28.51
C ALA A 306 9.19 -29.58 -27.79
N LEU A 307 10.32 -29.43 -27.10
CA LEU A 307 10.65 -28.17 -26.39
C LEU A 307 10.84 -27.02 -27.40
N MET A 308 11.57 -27.25 -28.50
CA MET A 308 11.81 -26.22 -29.51
C MET A 308 10.49 -25.77 -30.15
N ALA A 309 9.61 -26.71 -30.47
CA ALA A 309 8.29 -26.38 -30.98
C ALA A 309 7.44 -25.60 -29.97
N THR A 310 7.48 -25.97 -28.67
CA THR A 310 6.80 -25.25 -27.58
C THR A 310 7.29 -23.80 -27.46
N VAL A 311 8.59 -23.61 -27.50
CA VAL A 311 9.19 -22.27 -27.40
C VAL A 311 8.86 -21.43 -28.65
N ASP A 312 8.91 -22.00 -29.83
CA ASP A 312 8.58 -21.27 -31.07
C ASP A 312 7.14 -20.71 -31.01
N ASP A 313 6.20 -21.42 -30.41
CA ASP A 313 4.79 -20.97 -30.28
C ASP A 313 4.57 -20.03 -29.11
N LEU A 314 5.17 -20.32 -27.94
CA LEU A 314 4.90 -19.57 -26.71
C LEU A 314 5.81 -18.36 -26.47
N PHE A 315 6.95 -18.25 -27.18
CA PHE A 315 7.93 -17.19 -26.90
C PHE A 315 7.33 -15.79 -26.96
N MET A 316 6.63 -15.45 -28.04
CA MET A 316 6.05 -14.11 -28.21
C MET A 316 4.88 -13.86 -27.26
N PRO A 317 3.89 -14.74 -27.12
CA PRO A 317 2.87 -14.57 -26.11
C PRO A 317 3.43 -14.34 -24.70
N MET A 318 4.37 -15.17 -24.25
CA MET A 318 4.95 -15.06 -22.91
C MET A 318 5.81 -13.81 -22.73
N LEU A 319 6.53 -13.39 -23.77
CA LEU A 319 7.27 -12.12 -23.72
C LEU A 319 6.31 -10.94 -23.54
N PHE A 320 5.19 -10.92 -24.27
CA PHE A 320 4.24 -9.82 -24.18
C PHE A 320 3.45 -9.85 -22.87
N THR A 321 3.11 -11.03 -22.32
CA THR A 321 2.49 -11.11 -20.99
C THR A 321 3.43 -10.57 -19.91
N SER A 322 4.70 -10.97 -19.95
CA SER A 322 5.70 -10.46 -19.01
C SER A 322 5.96 -8.96 -19.19
N LEU A 323 5.97 -8.45 -20.43
CA LEU A 323 6.12 -7.02 -20.71
C LEU A 323 4.90 -6.20 -20.26
N THR A 324 3.66 -6.70 -20.49
CA THR A 324 2.45 -6.01 -20.01
C THR A 324 2.39 -5.95 -18.49
N THR A 325 2.78 -7.03 -17.84
CA THR A 325 2.90 -7.08 -16.37
C THR A 325 4.01 -6.14 -15.88
N THR A 326 5.17 -6.13 -16.53
CA THR A 326 6.27 -5.19 -16.27
C THR A 326 5.83 -3.74 -16.47
N ALA A 327 5.05 -3.43 -17.49
CA ALA A 327 4.53 -2.08 -17.73
C ALA A 327 3.51 -1.67 -16.65
N GLY A 328 2.63 -2.60 -16.24
CA GLY A 328 1.68 -2.37 -15.13
C GLY A 328 2.38 -2.01 -13.82
N PHE A 329 3.32 -2.85 -13.38
CA PHE A 329 4.09 -2.58 -12.15
C PHE A 329 5.08 -1.43 -12.30
N GLY A 330 5.77 -1.35 -13.45
CA GLY A 330 6.73 -0.29 -13.73
C GLY A 330 6.12 1.11 -13.76
N SER A 331 4.82 1.23 -14.03
CA SER A 331 4.11 2.51 -13.93
C SER A 331 4.11 3.10 -12.52
N LEU A 332 4.21 2.25 -11.51
CA LEU A 332 4.31 2.68 -10.12
C LEU A 332 5.62 3.42 -9.81
N ALA A 333 6.65 3.25 -10.67
CA ALA A 333 7.88 4.04 -10.59
C ALA A 333 7.63 5.56 -10.68
N PHE A 334 6.50 5.96 -11.25
CA PHE A 334 6.10 7.37 -11.42
C PHE A 334 5.11 7.83 -10.32
N ALA A 335 4.82 7.00 -9.33
CA ALA A 335 4.06 7.42 -8.15
C ALA A 335 4.85 8.48 -7.38
N ARG A 336 4.15 9.37 -6.67
CA ARG A 336 4.80 10.37 -5.80
C ARG A 336 5.19 9.82 -4.43
N ILE A 337 5.06 8.52 -4.21
CA ILE A 337 5.26 7.84 -2.95
C ILE A 337 6.48 6.92 -3.09
N PRO A 338 7.63 7.23 -2.45
CA PRO A 338 8.88 6.49 -2.63
C PRO A 338 8.76 4.96 -2.39
N PRO A 339 8.11 4.45 -1.34
CA PRO A 339 7.93 3.01 -1.16
C PRO A 339 7.18 2.31 -2.30
N VAL A 340 6.20 3.00 -2.91
CA VAL A 340 5.44 2.49 -4.06
C VAL A 340 6.30 2.44 -5.32
N GLN A 341 7.17 3.45 -5.51
CA GLN A 341 8.13 3.45 -6.62
C GLN A 341 9.06 2.23 -6.55
N VAL A 342 9.69 2.03 -5.40
CA VAL A 342 10.61 0.90 -5.16
C VAL A 342 9.89 -0.43 -5.38
N PHE A 343 8.70 -0.60 -4.82
CA PHE A 343 7.89 -1.79 -5.02
C PHE A 343 7.63 -2.04 -6.51
N GLY A 344 7.12 -1.04 -7.23
CA GLY A 344 6.78 -1.16 -8.65
C GLY A 344 7.97 -1.52 -9.53
N VAL A 345 9.10 -0.85 -9.34
CA VAL A 345 10.34 -1.09 -10.09
C VAL A 345 10.85 -2.51 -9.85
N PHE A 346 10.95 -2.94 -8.59
CA PHE A 346 11.53 -4.25 -8.29
C PHE A 346 10.59 -5.41 -8.60
N VAL A 347 9.26 -5.23 -8.53
CA VAL A 347 8.34 -6.24 -9.07
C VAL A 347 8.47 -6.33 -10.59
N ALA A 348 8.56 -5.21 -11.29
CA ALA A 348 8.78 -5.20 -12.76
C ALA A 348 10.08 -5.91 -13.14
N ILE A 349 11.18 -5.65 -12.45
CA ILE A 349 12.46 -6.36 -12.61
C ILE A 349 12.29 -7.85 -12.31
N GLY A 350 11.61 -8.19 -11.22
CA GLY A 350 11.35 -9.57 -10.81
C GLY A 350 10.54 -10.38 -11.82
N VAL A 351 9.55 -9.76 -12.46
CA VAL A 351 8.77 -10.38 -13.54
C VAL A 351 9.67 -10.69 -14.74
N MET A 352 10.54 -9.76 -15.13
CA MET A 352 11.50 -10.00 -16.22
C MET A 352 12.54 -11.06 -15.88
N ILE A 353 13.01 -11.11 -14.64
CA ILE A 353 13.88 -12.19 -14.12
C ILE A 353 13.14 -13.53 -14.19
N ALA A 354 11.89 -13.60 -13.75
CA ALA A 354 11.07 -14.81 -13.80
C ALA A 354 10.87 -15.30 -15.24
N TRP A 355 10.53 -14.39 -16.17
CA TRP A 355 10.44 -14.72 -17.61
C TRP A 355 11.76 -15.26 -18.16
N PHE A 356 12.87 -14.58 -17.90
CA PHE A 356 14.19 -15.01 -18.36
C PHE A 356 14.58 -16.39 -17.81
N LEU A 357 14.33 -16.62 -16.54
CA LEU A 357 14.57 -17.93 -15.91
C LEU A 357 13.64 -18.99 -16.47
N THR A 358 12.39 -18.66 -16.75
CA THR A 358 11.44 -19.60 -17.39
C THR A 358 11.94 -20.03 -18.76
N MET A 359 12.51 -19.12 -19.54
CA MET A 359 13.07 -19.43 -20.88
C MET A 359 14.44 -20.13 -20.84
N THR A 360 15.14 -20.11 -19.71
CA THR A 360 16.49 -20.70 -19.62
C THR A 360 16.56 -21.91 -18.65
N PHE A 361 16.02 -21.73 -17.44
CA PHE A 361 16.09 -22.75 -16.38
C PHE A 361 15.10 -23.90 -16.59
N ILE A 362 13.89 -23.66 -17.11
CA ILE A 362 12.92 -24.73 -17.38
C ILE A 362 13.43 -25.67 -18.49
N PRO A 363 13.93 -25.19 -19.64
CA PRO A 363 14.60 -26.04 -20.65
C PRO A 363 15.76 -26.88 -20.06
N ALA A 364 16.62 -26.28 -19.25
CA ALA A 364 17.70 -27.01 -18.57
C ALA A 364 17.14 -28.06 -17.60
N GLY A 365 16.07 -27.75 -16.86
CA GLY A 365 15.37 -28.69 -15.98
C GLY A 365 14.78 -29.89 -16.74
N ILE A 366 14.12 -29.65 -17.87
CA ILE A 366 13.59 -30.71 -18.76
C ILE A 366 14.74 -31.62 -19.28
N ALA A 367 15.88 -31.03 -19.64
CA ALA A 367 17.02 -31.81 -20.12
C ALA A 367 17.60 -32.71 -19.03
N LEU A 368 17.63 -32.27 -17.77
CA LEU A 368 18.12 -33.05 -16.60
C LEU A 368 17.13 -34.14 -16.15
N MET A 369 15.85 -34.03 -16.50
CA MET A 369 14.86 -35.04 -16.12
C MET A 369 15.05 -36.30 -16.95
N GLY A 370 15.03 -37.49 -16.32
CA GLY A 370 15.05 -38.78 -17.00
C GLY A 370 13.75 -39.06 -17.77
N GLU A 371 13.81 -39.86 -18.81
CA GLU A 371 12.65 -40.20 -19.67
C GLU A 371 11.48 -40.84 -18.90
N SER A 372 11.76 -41.53 -17.81
CA SER A 372 10.75 -42.10 -16.91
C SER A 372 9.82 -41.01 -16.30
N SER A 373 10.27 -39.77 -16.23
CA SER A 373 9.45 -38.65 -15.71
C SER A 373 8.32 -38.25 -16.65
N PHE A 374 8.49 -38.52 -17.95
CA PHE A 374 7.55 -38.18 -19.01
C PHE A 374 6.66 -39.36 -19.39
N ARG A 375 7.06 -40.60 -19.06
CA ARG A 375 6.30 -41.82 -19.36
C ARG A 375 4.95 -41.82 -18.65
N ASN A 376 3.86 -42.13 -19.35
CA ASN A 376 2.47 -42.13 -18.84
C ASN A 376 1.89 -40.82 -18.33
N PHE A 377 2.49 -39.66 -18.69
CA PHE A 377 1.86 -38.39 -18.42
C PHE A 377 0.65 -38.20 -19.34
N GLY A 378 -0.56 -38.10 -18.74
CA GLY A 378 -1.81 -37.90 -19.50
C GLY A 378 -2.35 -39.10 -20.24
N ALA A 379 -1.82 -40.28 -20.10
CA ALA A 379 -2.38 -41.51 -20.71
C ALA A 379 -3.83 -41.87 -20.27
N LYS A 380 -4.32 -41.29 -19.17
CA LYS A 380 -5.70 -41.43 -18.68
C LYS A 380 -6.57 -40.17 -18.90
N GLY A 381 -6.14 -39.20 -19.72
CA GLY A 381 -6.76 -37.87 -19.81
C GLY A 381 -7.79 -37.66 -20.94
N HIS A 382 -8.10 -38.68 -21.73
CA HIS A 382 -9.13 -38.59 -22.79
C HIS A 382 -10.54 -38.90 -22.37
N HIS A 383 -10.79 -39.13 -21.07
CA HIS A 383 -12.17 -39.09 -20.61
C HIS A 383 -12.56 -37.62 -20.42
N ALA A 384 -13.47 -37.13 -21.25
CA ALA A 384 -14.36 -36.00 -21.00
C ALA A 384 -15.08 -36.22 -19.65
N GLY A 385 -14.32 -36.26 -18.56
CA GLY A 385 -14.71 -36.71 -17.24
C GLY A 385 -15.42 -35.59 -16.47
N LYS A 386 -16.36 -36.00 -15.67
CA LYS A 386 -17.21 -35.37 -14.66
C LYS A 386 -16.44 -34.53 -13.63
N GLY A 387 -15.60 -33.57 -14.07
CA GLY A 387 -14.89 -32.62 -13.18
C GLY A 387 -15.53 -31.23 -13.17
N ALA A 388 -15.52 -30.55 -12.03
CA ALA A 388 -16.10 -29.22 -11.87
C ALA A 388 -15.60 -28.21 -12.95
N ILE A 389 -14.30 -28.22 -13.30
CA ILE A 389 -13.72 -27.38 -14.34
C ILE A 389 -14.38 -27.63 -15.71
N ASN A 390 -14.56 -28.90 -16.09
CA ASN A 390 -15.19 -29.23 -17.37
C ASN A 390 -16.69 -28.86 -17.40
N THR A 391 -17.36 -28.86 -16.25
CA THR A 391 -18.75 -28.40 -16.14
C THR A 391 -18.84 -26.90 -16.37
N VAL A 392 -17.95 -26.11 -15.72
CA VAL A 392 -17.86 -24.65 -15.90
C VAL A 392 -17.50 -24.33 -17.36
N LEU A 393 -16.52 -25.00 -17.94
CA LEU A 393 -16.11 -24.76 -19.34
C LEU A 393 -17.22 -25.08 -20.33
N ARG A 394 -17.96 -26.16 -20.15
CA ARG A 394 -19.13 -26.48 -20.99
C ARG A 394 -20.24 -25.44 -20.85
N PHE A 395 -20.46 -24.94 -19.66
CA PHE A 395 -21.39 -23.83 -19.41
C PHE A 395 -20.92 -22.57 -20.16
N CYS A 396 -19.65 -22.17 -19.98
CA CYS A 396 -19.07 -21.01 -20.67
C CYS A 396 -19.16 -21.17 -22.19
N SER A 397 -18.76 -22.31 -22.75
CA SER A 397 -18.83 -22.61 -24.20
C SER A 397 -20.24 -22.44 -24.74
N ARG A 398 -21.21 -23.15 -24.11
CA ARG A 398 -22.60 -23.10 -24.57
C ARG A 398 -23.20 -21.71 -24.46
N THR A 399 -22.92 -21.01 -23.37
CA THR A 399 -23.48 -19.67 -23.09
C THR A 399 -22.86 -18.61 -23.97
N SER A 400 -21.54 -18.59 -24.13
CA SER A 400 -20.83 -17.57 -24.91
C SER A 400 -21.01 -17.71 -26.42
N TYR A 401 -21.19 -18.93 -26.94
CA TYR A 401 -21.43 -19.15 -28.36
C TYR A 401 -22.91 -19.08 -28.72
N ARG A 402 -23.76 -19.88 -28.04
CA ARG A 402 -25.18 -20.00 -28.40
C ARG A 402 -26.03 -18.80 -27.98
N HIS A 403 -25.68 -18.19 -26.84
CA HIS A 403 -26.40 -17.07 -26.23
C HIS A 403 -25.53 -15.78 -26.17
N TRP A 404 -24.68 -15.55 -27.17
CA TRP A 404 -23.75 -14.43 -27.17
C TRP A 404 -24.42 -13.07 -26.97
N LYS A 405 -25.64 -12.85 -27.54
CA LYS A 405 -26.39 -11.62 -27.35
C LYS A 405 -26.72 -11.37 -25.86
N THR A 406 -27.18 -12.44 -25.17
CA THR A 406 -27.50 -12.38 -23.73
C THR A 406 -26.25 -12.09 -22.90
N VAL A 407 -25.10 -12.68 -23.26
CA VAL A 407 -23.83 -12.40 -22.57
C VAL A 407 -23.43 -10.94 -22.76
N ILE A 408 -23.53 -10.37 -23.95
CA ILE A 408 -23.16 -8.96 -24.20
C ILE A 408 -24.11 -8.02 -23.43
N VAL A 409 -25.44 -8.26 -23.51
CA VAL A 409 -26.42 -7.46 -22.77
C VAL A 409 -26.17 -7.53 -21.26
N LEU A 410 -25.97 -8.73 -20.73
CA LEU A 410 -25.66 -8.91 -19.30
C LEU A 410 -24.36 -8.20 -18.91
N THR A 411 -23.33 -8.26 -19.74
CA THR A 411 -22.06 -7.55 -19.50
C THR A 411 -22.27 -6.04 -19.45
N ILE A 412 -23.09 -5.48 -20.35
CA ILE A 412 -23.40 -4.04 -20.33
C ILE A 412 -24.17 -3.66 -19.07
N ILE A 413 -25.15 -4.47 -18.66
CA ILE A 413 -25.93 -4.23 -17.43
C ILE A 413 -25.01 -4.30 -16.20
N VAL A 414 -24.20 -5.35 -16.08
CA VAL A 414 -23.24 -5.53 -14.97
C VAL A 414 -22.26 -4.35 -14.93
N THR A 415 -21.74 -3.93 -16.07
CA THR A 415 -20.83 -2.78 -16.16
C THR A 415 -21.54 -1.48 -15.73
N GLY A 416 -22.78 -1.25 -16.15
CA GLY A 416 -23.58 -0.07 -15.72
C GLY A 416 -23.81 -0.06 -14.21
N LEU A 417 -24.21 -1.20 -13.63
CA LEU A 417 -24.37 -1.34 -12.18
C LEU A 417 -23.03 -1.16 -11.45
N SER A 418 -21.96 -1.64 -12.05
CA SER A 418 -20.63 -1.49 -11.47
C SER A 418 -20.16 -0.03 -11.46
N ILE A 419 -20.44 0.75 -12.50
CA ILE A 419 -20.15 2.21 -12.50
C ILE A 419 -20.89 2.91 -11.36
N TYR A 420 -22.15 2.53 -11.12
CA TYR A 420 -22.91 3.05 -9.96
C TYR A 420 -22.28 2.60 -8.63
N GLY A 421 -21.75 1.37 -8.53
CA GLY A 421 -21.01 0.92 -7.34
C GLY A 421 -19.74 1.75 -7.08
N ILE A 422 -19.01 2.09 -8.13
CA ILE A 422 -17.79 2.91 -8.04
C ILE A 422 -18.11 4.31 -7.45
N SER A 423 -19.25 4.93 -7.78
CA SER A 423 -19.62 6.23 -7.23
C SER A 423 -19.84 6.24 -5.70
N LYS A 424 -19.98 5.05 -5.09
CA LYS A 424 -20.09 4.90 -3.63
C LYS A 424 -18.76 4.73 -2.90
N ILE A 425 -17.64 4.68 -3.62
CA ILE A 425 -16.33 4.53 -3.01
C ILE A 425 -16.03 5.74 -2.14
N ARG A 426 -15.60 5.46 -0.91
CA ARG A 426 -15.16 6.46 0.05
C ARG A 426 -13.67 6.29 0.28
N ILE A 427 -12.94 7.40 0.21
CA ILE A 427 -11.49 7.44 0.42
C ILE A 427 -11.27 7.70 1.91
N ASN A 428 -10.52 6.83 2.57
CA ASN A 428 -10.12 6.98 3.96
C ASN A 428 -9.01 5.99 4.29
N ASP A 429 -8.04 6.43 5.06
CA ASP A 429 -7.01 5.57 5.63
C ASP A 429 -6.81 5.90 7.12
N ASN A 430 -6.33 4.90 7.87
CA ASN A 430 -6.01 5.03 9.28
C ASN A 430 -5.03 3.91 9.65
N PRO A 431 -3.78 4.22 10.03
CA PRO A 431 -2.76 3.22 10.36
C PRO A 431 -3.18 2.22 11.46
N VAL A 432 -3.94 2.66 12.46
CA VAL A 432 -4.44 1.76 13.50
C VAL A 432 -5.45 0.75 12.95
N LYS A 433 -6.23 1.11 11.92
CA LYS A 433 -7.17 0.22 11.24
C LYS A 433 -6.50 -0.77 10.27
N TRP A 434 -5.20 -0.69 10.07
CA TRP A 434 -4.45 -1.74 9.36
C TRP A 434 -4.36 -3.04 10.16
N PHE A 435 -4.60 -3.01 11.45
CA PHE A 435 -4.73 -4.19 12.31
C PHE A 435 -6.15 -4.71 12.35
N THR A 436 -6.30 -6.01 12.61
CA THR A 436 -7.62 -6.61 12.82
C THR A 436 -8.30 -6.07 14.09
N PRO A 437 -9.64 -6.09 14.18
CA PRO A 437 -10.38 -5.51 15.33
C PRO A 437 -9.97 -6.02 16.70
N GLY A 438 -9.52 -7.28 16.81
CA GLY A 438 -9.05 -7.89 18.05
C GLY A 438 -7.57 -7.67 18.35
N HIS A 439 -6.84 -6.97 17.49
CA HIS A 439 -5.43 -6.70 17.75
C HIS A 439 -5.25 -5.70 18.88
N ARG A 440 -4.24 -5.93 19.76
CA ARG A 440 -3.96 -5.14 20.95
C ARG A 440 -3.92 -3.61 20.73
N ILE A 441 -3.28 -3.16 19.65
CA ILE A 441 -3.19 -1.73 19.29
C ILE A 441 -4.57 -1.16 19.01
N ARG A 442 -5.42 -1.89 18.27
CA ARG A 442 -6.75 -1.41 17.91
C ARG A 442 -7.72 -1.43 19.08
N VAL A 443 -7.54 -2.37 20.02
CA VAL A 443 -8.29 -2.40 21.29
C VAL A 443 -7.87 -1.22 22.16
N ALA A 444 -6.56 -0.97 22.31
CA ALA A 444 -6.01 0.14 23.06
C ALA A 444 -6.49 1.49 22.50
N ASP A 445 -6.41 1.68 21.19
CA ASP A 445 -6.89 2.89 20.52
C ASP A 445 -8.36 3.16 20.84
N ARG A 446 -9.22 2.15 20.71
CA ARG A 446 -10.65 2.30 21.00
C ARG A 446 -10.89 2.69 22.46
N VAL A 447 -10.29 1.95 23.41
CA VAL A 447 -10.51 2.19 24.84
C VAL A 447 -10.02 3.57 25.24
N LEU A 448 -8.84 3.98 24.80
CA LEU A 448 -8.29 5.28 25.19
C LEU A 448 -9.04 6.45 24.55
N ASN A 449 -9.52 6.31 23.32
CA ASN A 449 -10.35 7.35 22.69
C ASN A 449 -11.79 7.43 23.27
N GLU A 450 -12.25 6.41 24.00
CA GLU A 450 -13.50 6.46 24.79
C GLU A 450 -13.31 7.24 26.11
N HIS A 451 -12.09 7.27 26.68
CA HIS A 451 -11.81 7.91 27.97
C HIS A 451 -11.22 9.32 27.85
N PHE A 452 -10.46 9.60 26.79
CA PHE A 452 -9.73 10.86 26.62
C PHE A 452 -10.28 11.70 25.45
N GLY A 453 -9.82 12.94 25.36
CA GLY A 453 -10.13 13.85 24.27
C GLY A 453 -9.63 13.37 22.89
N GLY A 454 -8.66 12.45 22.88
CA GLY A 454 -8.15 11.80 21.68
C GLY A 454 -6.67 11.44 21.79
N THR A 455 -6.28 10.39 21.08
CA THR A 455 -4.89 9.92 21.02
C THR A 455 -4.18 10.33 19.73
N TYR A 456 -4.87 11.01 18.82
CA TYR A 456 -4.33 11.47 17.54
C TYR A 456 -4.06 12.97 17.58
N THR A 457 -2.78 13.33 17.57
CA THR A 457 -2.37 14.74 17.68
C THR A 457 -2.11 15.35 16.31
N ALA A 458 -2.62 16.57 16.12
CA ALA A 458 -2.25 17.47 15.04
C ALA A 458 -1.93 18.86 15.61
N TYR A 459 -1.07 19.58 14.94
CA TYR A 459 -0.61 20.90 15.37
C TYR A 459 -1.01 21.95 14.33
N PHE A 460 -1.72 22.97 14.78
CA PHE A 460 -2.05 24.12 13.95
C PHE A 460 -1.15 25.29 14.33
N VAL A 461 -0.28 25.68 13.44
CA VAL A 461 0.70 26.76 13.65
C VAL A 461 0.13 28.06 13.14
N MET A 462 0.19 29.09 13.96
CA MET A 462 -0.08 30.48 13.58
C MET A 462 1.20 31.29 13.72
N GLU A 463 1.59 32.01 12.66
CA GLU A 463 2.77 32.86 12.58
C GLU A 463 2.36 34.30 12.27
N ALA A 464 2.88 35.27 13.03
CA ALA A 464 2.65 36.69 12.80
C ALA A 464 3.25 37.15 11.46
N GLY A 465 2.62 38.14 10.84
CA GLY A 465 3.18 38.79 9.65
C GLY A 465 4.50 39.48 9.93
N ASP A 466 5.35 39.67 8.92
CA ASP A 466 6.76 40.06 9.03
C ASP A 466 7.01 41.42 9.73
N LYS A 467 5.96 42.22 9.97
CA LYS A 467 6.05 43.57 10.61
C LYS A 467 5.54 43.57 12.05
N GLU A 468 5.01 42.45 12.55
CA GLU A 468 4.31 42.41 13.83
C GLU A 468 5.10 41.53 14.80
N GLY A 469 5.72 42.10 15.83
CA GLY A 469 6.38 41.35 16.91
C GLY A 469 5.45 41.12 18.09
N GLU A 470 5.65 40.00 18.83
CA GLU A 470 4.93 39.63 20.06
C GLU A 470 3.40 39.65 19.95
N VAL A 471 2.83 39.36 18.76
CA VAL A 471 1.37 39.41 18.50
C VAL A 471 0.61 38.48 19.45
N PHE A 472 1.21 37.35 19.81
CA PHE A 472 0.56 36.39 20.68
C PHE A 472 0.64 36.74 22.19
N LYS A 473 1.18 37.92 22.55
CA LYS A 473 0.96 38.53 23.87
C LYS A 473 -0.24 39.48 23.88
N GLU A 474 -0.80 39.85 22.71
CA GLU A 474 -1.96 40.74 22.66
C GLU A 474 -3.24 40.03 23.10
N PRO A 475 -3.98 40.57 24.08
CA PRO A 475 -5.21 39.94 24.59
C PRO A 475 -6.25 39.64 23.51
N VAL A 476 -6.36 40.52 22.52
CA VAL A 476 -7.33 40.35 21.41
C VAL A 476 -6.98 39.11 20.57
N MET A 477 -5.69 38.86 20.34
CA MET A 477 -5.26 37.69 19.58
C MET A 477 -5.45 36.39 20.38
N LEU A 478 -5.14 36.41 21.68
CA LEU A 478 -5.38 35.23 22.54
C LEU A 478 -6.88 34.91 22.66
N ARG A 479 -7.75 35.91 22.73
CA ARG A 479 -9.22 35.69 22.71
C ARG A 479 -9.67 35.12 21.37
N TYR A 480 -9.11 35.56 20.25
CA TYR A 480 -9.37 34.98 18.94
C TYR A 480 -8.98 33.49 18.88
N VAL A 481 -7.82 33.14 19.46
CA VAL A 481 -7.38 31.73 19.57
C VAL A 481 -8.32 30.93 20.47
N GLU A 482 -8.76 31.49 21.60
CA GLU A 482 -9.74 30.83 22.48
C GLU A 482 -11.09 30.59 21.79
N ASP A 483 -11.54 31.53 20.97
CA ASP A 483 -12.79 31.41 20.20
C ASP A 483 -12.65 30.30 19.15
N LEU A 484 -11.49 30.17 18.49
CA LEU A 484 -11.20 29.04 17.58
C LEU A 484 -11.23 27.70 18.33
N GLN A 485 -10.57 27.60 19.51
CA GLN A 485 -10.61 26.39 20.33
C GLN A 485 -12.04 25.97 20.66
N ARG A 486 -12.84 26.91 21.19
CA ARG A 486 -14.26 26.68 21.53
C ARG A 486 -15.08 26.28 20.29
N TYR A 487 -14.81 26.89 19.14
CA TYR A 487 -15.54 26.57 17.90
C TYR A 487 -15.31 25.12 17.47
N VAL A 488 -14.05 24.68 17.41
CA VAL A 488 -13.72 23.32 16.92
C VAL A 488 -14.15 22.24 17.90
N GLU A 489 -14.02 22.48 19.22
CA GLU A 489 -14.46 21.53 20.26
C GLU A 489 -15.99 21.34 20.24
N ARG A 490 -16.76 22.41 20.01
CA ARG A 490 -18.24 22.34 19.87
C ARG A 490 -18.68 21.50 18.67
N LYS A 491 -17.86 21.38 17.62
CA LYS A 491 -18.17 20.55 16.44
C LYS A 491 -18.07 19.05 16.70
N GLY A 492 -17.36 18.66 17.77
CA GLY A 492 -17.29 17.27 18.27
C GLY A 492 -16.32 16.33 17.54
N ASP A 493 -15.69 16.78 16.44
CA ASP A 493 -14.67 15.99 15.74
C ASP A 493 -13.32 16.06 16.50
N VAL A 494 -13.06 17.16 17.19
CA VAL A 494 -11.92 17.37 18.09
C VAL A 494 -12.42 17.14 19.51
N GLY A 495 -11.75 16.26 20.24
CA GLY A 495 -12.13 16.00 21.64
C GLY A 495 -11.54 16.98 22.61
N LYS A 496 -10.34 17.51 22.31
CA LYS A 496 -9.65 18.50 23.14
C LYS A 496 -8.70 19.34 22.29
N THR A 497 -8.59 20.63 22.65
CA THR A 497 -7.53 21.52 22.18
C THR A 497 -6.71 22.02 23.37
N THR A 498 -5.43 22.29 23.14
CA THR A 498 -4.54 22.91 24.14
C THR A 498 -3.66 23.94 23.46
N ALA A 499 -3.51 25.11 24.06
CA ALA A 499 -2.78 26.22 23.49
C ALA A 499 -2.18 27.14 24.57
N LEU A 500 -1.42 28.13 24.14
CA LEU A 500 -0.91 29.19 25.03
C LEU A 500 -2.00 29.86 25.87
N THR A 501 -3.22 29.95 25.34
CA THR A 501 -4.41 30.50 26.01
C THR A 501 -4.74 29.76 27.31
N ASP A 502 -4.59 28.44 27.34
CA ASP A 502 -4.87 27.61 28.52
C ASP A 502 -3.85 27.87 29.63
N VAL A 503 -2.56 28.03 29.26
CA VAL A 503 -1.49 28.39 30.17
C VAL A 503 -1.78 29.77 30.77
N VAL A 504 -2.05 30.77 29.93
CA VAL A 504 -2.29 32.16 30.38
C VAL A 504 -3.50 32.22 31.33
N LYS A 505 -4.59 31.58 30.99
CA LYS A 505 -5.81 31.55 31.80
C LYS A 505 -5.59 30.88 33.15
N LYS A 506 -4.92 29.71 33.16
CA LYS A 506 -4.66 28.97 34.40
C LYS A 506 -3.77 29.77 35.36
N VAL A 507 -2.67 30.33 34.85
CA VAL A 507 -1.76 31.13 35.66
C VAL A 507 -2.44 32.39 36.16
N TYR A 508 -3.21 33.11 35.32
CA TYR A 508 -3.94 34.31 35.71
C TYR A 508 -4.99 34.05 36.79
N TYR A 509 -5.74 32.95 36.62
CA TYR A 509 -6.71 32.49 37.63
C TYR A 509 -6.08 32.28 38.99
N GLU A 510 -4.92 31.62 39.07
CA GLU A 510 -4.23 31.35 40.35
C GLU A 510 -3.58 32.60 40.94
N LEU A 511 -3.01 33.49 40.11
CA LEU A 511 -2.43 34.78 40.55
C LEU A 511 -3.48 35.68 41.21
N LEU A 512 -4.73 35.60 40.81
CA LEU A 512 -5.84 36.42 41.34
C LEU A 512 -6.67 35.69 42.37
N GLY A 513 -6.10 34.68 43.02
CA GLY A 513 -6.67 34.07 44.20
C GLY A 513 -7.63 32.92 43.96
N GLY A 514 -7.63 32.33 42.73
CA GLY A 514 -8.45 31.16 42.41
C GLY A 514 -9.96 31.42 42.28
N ASP A 515 -10.38 32.69 42.09
CA ASP A 515 -11.81 33.00 41.84
C ASP A 515 -12.14 32.66 40.40
N LYS A 516 -13.19 31.86 40.19
CA LYS A 516 -13.68 31.42 38.87
C LYS A 516 -13.90 32.56 37.86
N LYS A 517 -14.19 33.77 38.32
CA LYS A 517 -14.33 34.97 37.47
C LYS A 517 -13.04 35.35 36.76
N ASN A 518 -11.90 34.97 37.30
CA ASN A 518 -10.59 35.28 36.78
C ASN A 518 -10.03 34.21 35.85
N ASN A 519 -10.79 33.15 35.55
CA ASN A 519 -10.42 32.16 34.52
C ASN A 519 -10.70 32.69 33.12
N VAL A 520 -10.02 33.80 32.80
CA VAL A 520 -10.19 34.55 31.53
C VAL A 520 -8.82 35.04 31.06
N ILE A 521 -8.75 35.40 29.78
CA ILE A 521 -7.56 36.06 29.26
C ILE A 521 -7.47 37.49 29.85
N PRO A 522 -6.31 37.91 30.39
CA PRO A 522 -6.11 39.27 30.91
C PRO A 522 -6.45 40.35 29.90
N ASP A 523 -6.85 41.55 30.35
CA ASP A 523 -7.24 42.63 29.49
C ASP A 523 -6.05 43.46 28.92
N SER A 524 -4.84 43.29 29.50
CA SER A 524 -3.66 44.02 29.08
C SER A 524 -2.50 43.13 28.68
N LYS A 525 -1.70 43.55 27.69
CA LYS A 525 -0.49 42.87 27.28
C LYS A 525 0.51 42.64 28.42
N GLN A 526 0.60 43.62 29.34
CA GLN A 526 1.48 43.56 30.48
C GLN A 526 1.05 42.46 31.45
N ALA A 527 -0.27 42.28 31.67
CA ALA A 527 -0.78 41.21 32.52
C ALA A 527 -0.56 39.83 31.86
N VAL A 528 -0.73 39.70 30.53
CA VAL A 528 -0.37 38.48 29.79
C VAL A 528 1.13 38.20 29.94
N ALA A 529 1.99 39.19 29.76
CA ALA A 529 3.44 39.02 29.89
C ALA A 529 3.81 38.56 31.32
N GLN A 530 3.17 39.15 32.35
CA GLN A 530 3.40 38.73 33.77
C GLN A 530 2.98 37.29 34.03
N THR A 531 1.87 36.83 33.41
CA THR A 531 1.47 35.41 33.58
C THR A 531 2.48 34.44 32.93
N LEU A 532 2.99 34.78 31.76
CA LEU A 532 4.00 34.00 31.06
C LEU A 532 5.35 33.97 31.82
N ILE A 533 5.80 35.12 32.34
CA ILE A 533 7.00 35.20 33.21
C ILE A 533 6.78 34.33 34.48
N SER A 534 5.57 34.35 35.03
CA SER A 534 5.27 33.55 36.22
C SER A 534 5.36 32.06 35.90
N PHE A 535 4.89 31.60 34.73
CA PHE A 535 4.99 30.21 34.29
C PHE A 535 6.46 29.77 34.09
N GLN A 536 7.32 30.64 33.64
CA GLN A 536 8.75 30.35 33.47
C GLN A 536 9.50 30.11 34.79
N ASN A 537 8.86 30.34 35.93
CA ASN A 537 9.38 29.96 37.24
C ASN A 537 8.92 28.56 37.71
N SER A 538 8.27 27.78 36.84
CA SER A 538 7.91 26.38 37.07
C SER A 538 9.15 25.47 37.17
N HIS A 539 8.96 24.18 37.55
CA HIS A 539 10.05 23.20 37.52
C HIS A 539 10.47 22.87 36.09
N ASN A 540 9.55 23.00 35.11
CA ASN A 540 9.80 22.78 33.68
C ASN A 540 9.45 24.04 32.86
N PRO A 541 10.29 25.07 32.86
CA PRO A 541 10.04 26.32 32.12
C PRO A 541 9.89 26.10 30.61
N ASP A 542 10.58 25.08 30.09
CA ASP A 542 10.63 24.73 28.68
C ASP A 542 9.29 24.20 28.14
N ASP A 543 8.37 23.75 29.04
CA ASP A 543 7.01 23.37 28.65
C ASP A 543 6.23 24.49 27.94
N LEU A 544 6.61 25.76 28.18
CA LEU A 544 6.03 26.91 27.49
C LEU A 544 6.34 26.92 25.99
N TRP A 545 7.54 26.47 25.64
CA TRP A 545 8.03 26.50 24.25
C TRP A 545 7.37 25.44 23.37
N HIS A 546 6.61 24.53 23.94
CA HIS A 546 5.72 23.66 23.18
C HIS A 546 4.50 24.40 22.59
N PHE A 547 4.18 25.60 23.09
CA PHE A 547 3.02 26.37 22.64
C PHE A 547 3.40 27.68 21.94
N THR A 548 4.60 28.19 22.14
CA THR A 548 5.05 29.44 21.55
C THR A 548 6.56 29.46 21.34
N VAL A 549 7.05 30.34 20.49
CA VAL A 549 8.49 30.62 20.35
C VAL A 549 8.92 31.75 21.32
N PRO A 550 10.21 31.90 21.65
CA PRO A 550 10.68 32.87 22.64
C PRO A 550 10.33 34.34 22.35
N ASP A 551 10.20 34.75 21.10
CA ASP A 551 9.80 36.10 20.67
C ASP A 551 8.27 36.26 20.54
N TYR A 552 7.50 35.22 20.82
CA TYR A 552 6.03 35.19 20.74
C TYR A 552 5.47 35.61 19.38
N SER A 553 6.24 35.42 18.30
CA SER A 553 5.82 35.62 16.93
C SER A 553 5.04 34.45 16.35
N LYS A 554 5.14 33.27 16.98
CA LYS A 554 4.45 32.06 16.56
C LYS A 554 3.86 31.32 17.75
N ILE A 555 2.72 30.66 17.49
CA ILE A 555 2.11 29.71 18.44
C ILE A 555 1.69 28.41 17.75
N THR A 556 1.59 27.36 18.52
CA THR A 556 0.95 26.12 18.10
C THR A 556 -0.29 25.84 18.95
N LEU A 557 -1.37 25.45 18.28
CA LEU A 557 -2.54 24.83 18.90
C LEU A 557 -2.46 23.33 18.72
N TRP A 558 -2.56 22.59 19.78
CA TRP A 558 -2.61 21.14 19.79
C TRP A 558 -4.06 20.69 19.65
N PHE A 559 -4.31 19.87 18.65
CA PHE A 559 -5.61 19.25 18.41
C PHE A 559 -5.52 17.77 18.75
N GLN A 560 -6.34 17.31 19.69
CA GLN A 560 -6.49 15.91 20.01
C GLN A 560 -7.77 15.39 19.37
N LEU A 561 -7.64 14.50 18.38
CA LEU A 561 -8.74 13.89 17.68
C LEU A 561 -9.04 12.50 18.25
N ARG A 562 -10.32 12.17 18.37
CA ARG A 562 -10.79 10.85 18.81
C ARG A 562 -10.65 9.77 17.74
N SER A 563 -10.38 10.16 16.53
CA SER A 563 -10.25 9.26 15.38
C SER A 563 -9.03 9.63 14.54
N GLY A 564 -8.24 8.63 14.17
CA GLY A 564 -7.14 8.78 13.20
C GLY A 564 -7.58 8.62 11.75
N ASP A 565 -8.87 8.66 11.46
CA ASP A 565 -9.39 8.60 10.11
C ASP A 565 -9.06 9.91 9.37
N ASN A 566 -8.43 9.80 8.21
CA ASN A 566 -8.04 10.97 7.43
C ASN A 566 -9.22 11.88 7.05
N LYS A 567 -10.42 11.31 6.83
CA LYS A 567 -11.64 12.08 6.57
C LYS A 567 -12.02 13.00 7.73
N ASP A 568 -11.77 12.56 8.99
CA ASP A 568 -12.12 13.33 10.17
C ASP A 568 -11.13 14.48 10.35
N MET A 569 -9.83 14.24 10.14
CA MET A 569 -8.83 15.32 10.10
C MET A 569 -9.09 16.32 8.96
N THR A 570 -9.45 15.85 7.75
CA THR A 570 -9.82 16.73 6.64
C THR A 570 -10.98 17.65 7.02
N LYS A 571 -11.99 17.10 7.71
CA LYS A 571 -13.14 17.88 8.19
C LYS A 571 -12.71 18.94 9.21
N VAL A 572 -11.78 18.62 10.12
CA VAL A 572 -11.23 19.60 11.06
C VAL A 572 -10.48 20.72 10.32
N VAL A 573 -9.68 20.38 9.31
CA VAL A 573 -9.00 21.38 8.47
C VAL A 573 -10.00 22.30 7.78
N GLU A 574 -11.10 21.76 7.25
CA GLU A 574 -12.16 22.54 6.61
C GLU A 574 -12.89 23.43 7.63
N GLN A 575 -13.16 22.93 8.83
CA GLN A 575 -13.79 23.72 9.92
C GLN A 575 -12.92 24.90 10.32
N VAL A 576 -11.62 24.68 10.51
CA VAL A 576 -10.67 25.76 10.84
C VAL A 576 -10.61 26.78 9.69
N LYS A 577 -10.51 26.35 8.44
CA LYS A 577 -10.55 27.25 7.28
C LYS A 577 -11.86 28.06 7.21
N GLY A 578 -12.99 27.43 7.50
CA GLY A 578 -14.29 28.11 7.56
C GLY A 578 -14.31 29.18 8.66
N PHE A 579 -13.82 28.85 9.86
CA PHE A 579 -13.73 29.81 10.96
C PHE A 579 -12.88 31.04 10.60
N LEU A 580 -11.68 30.81 10.02
CA LEU A 580 -10.78 31.89 9.60
C LEU A 580 -11.37 32.78 8.51
N ALA A 581 -12.19 32.21 7.63
CA ALA A 581 -12.86 32.95 6.55
C ALA A 581 -14.04 33.80 7.08
N GLU A 582 -14.79 33.25 8.04
CA GLU A 582 -15.94 33.92 8.66
C GLU A 582 -15.52 34.95 9.72
N ASN A 583 -14.42 34.69 10.41
CA ASN A 583 -13.86 35.48 11.48
C ASN A 583 -12.40 35.83 11.15
N PRO A 584 -12.12 36.87 10.38
CA PRO A 584 -10.74 37.21 10.05
C PRO A 584 -9.95 37.58 11.31
N PRO A 585 -8.69 37.12 11.41
CA PRO A 585 -7.87 37.39 12.56
C PRO A 585 -7.59 38.89 12.74
N PRO A 586 -7.43 39.35 13.99
CA PRO A 586 -7.23 40.79 14.26
C PRO A 586 -5.86 41.32 13.78
N PHE A 587 -4.93 40.45 13.48
CA PHE A 587 -3.59 40.73 12.93
C PHE A 587 -3.34 39.87 11.70
N GLU A 588 -2.41 40.29 10.86
CA GLU A 588 -1.99 39.50 9.71
C GLU A 588 -1.22 38.28 10.20
N ILE A 589 -1.72 37.08 9.90
CA ILE A 589 -1.11 35.82 10.28
C ILE A 589 -1.02 34.86 9.10
N LYS A 590 0.03 34.02 9.10
CA LYS A 590 0.18 32.86 8.25
C LYS A 590 -0.21 31.64 9.08
N THR A 591 -0.87 30.66 8.46
CA THR A 591 -1.31 29.45 9.15
C THR A 591 -0.97 28.20 8.36
N ASP A 592 -0.51 27.16 9.04
CA ASP A 592 -0.28 25.86 8.42
C ASP A 592 -0.44 24.74 9.46
N TRP A 593 -0.47 23.49 8.96
CA TRP A 593 -0.68 22.30 9.77
C TRP A 593 0.57 21.42 9.83
N ALA A 594 0.86 20.90 11.02
CA ALA A 594 1.89 19.89 11.29
C ALA A 594 1.30 18.71 12.05
N GLY A 595 2.11 17.67 12.26
CA GLY A 595 1.72 16.44 12.97
C GLY A 595 1.43 15.27 12.03
N LEU A 596 1.70 14.07 12.52
CA LEU A 596 1.55 12.83 11.74
C LEU A 596 0.11 12.61 11.24
N THR A 597 -0.89 13.05 12.01
CA THR A 597 -2.31 12.94 11.63
C THR A 597 -2.60 13.76 10.37
N TYR A 598 -2.01 14.94 10.23
CA TYR A 598 -2.17 15.79 9.03
C TYR A 598 -1.31 15.28 7.85
N ILE A 599 -0.08 14.84 8.11
CA ILE A 599 0.78 14.21 7.09
C ILE A 599 0.05 13.03 6.42
N ASN A 600 -0.67 12.22 7.18
CA ASN A 600 -1.44 11.11 6.64
C ASN A 600 -2.55 11.57 5.67
N VAL A 601 -3.18 12.72 5.91
CA VAL A 601 -4.17 13.31 4.98
C VAL A 601 -3.51 13.71 3.66
N VAL A 602 -2.38 14.42 3.73
CA VAL A 602 -1.65 14.86 2.54
C VAL A 602 -1.10 13.67 1.76
N TRP A 603 -0.54 12.70 2.46
CA TRP A 603 -0.06 11.47 1.85
C TRP A 603 -1.18 10.72 1.12
N GLN A 604 -2.37 10.58 1.72
CA GLN A 604 -3.52 9.94 1.10
C GLN A 604 -3.97 10.67 -0.18
N ASP A 605 -4.03 11.99 -0.16
CA ASP A 605 -4.39 12.79 -1.35
C ASP A 605 -3.38 12.57 -2.49
N ARG A 606 -2.08 12.63 -2.18
CA ARG A 606 -1.01 12.35 -3.15
C ARG A 606 -1.09 10.93 -3.72
N MET A 607 -1.42 9.96 -2.86
CA MET A 607 -1.59 8.57 -3.25
C MET A 607 -2.75 8.41 -4.24
N VAL A 608 -3.93 8.86 -3.87
CA VAL A 608 -5.15 8.67 -4.69
C VAL A 608 -5.01 9.35 -6.05
N THR A 609 -4.61 10.62 -6.05
CA THR A 609 -4.45 11.40 -7.28
C THR A 609 -3.32 10.84 -8.16
N GLY A 610 -2.21 10.45 -7.55
CA GLY A 610 -1.08 9.84 -8.25
C GLY A 610 -1.42 8.49 -8.86
N MET A 611 -2.06 7.60 -8.09
CA MET A 611 -2.41 6.24 -8.56
C MET A 611 -3.42 6.26 -9.71
N LEU A 612 -4.41 7.15 -9.67
CA LEU A 612 -5.39 7.26 -10.77
C LEU A 612 -4.73 7.68 -12.09
N ARG A 613 -3.81 8.65 -12.03
CA ARG A 613 -3.04 9.09 -13.22
C ARG A 613 -2.14 7.97 -13.75
N ASN A 614 -1.42 7.29 -12.86
CA ASN A 614 -0.53 6.18 -13.23
C ASN A 614 -1.31 5.03 -13.85
N PHE A 615 -2.48 4.70 -13.30
CA PHE A 615 -3.38 3.69 -13.85
C PHE A 615 -3.83 4.04 -15.27
N ALA A 616 -4.30 5.27 -15.50
CA ALA A 616 -4.74 5.71 -16.84
C ALA A 616 -3.61 5.64 -17.87
N GLY A 617 -2.40 6.10 -17.51
CA GLY A 617 -1.22 6.01 -18.34
C GLY A 617 -0.83 4.57 -18.68
N SER A 618 -0.81 3.69 -17.66
CA SER A 618 -0.50 2.27 -17.84
C SER A 618 -1.52 1.56 -18.72
N PHE A 619 -2.81 1.86 -18.54
CA PHE A 619 -3.89 1.30 -19.34
C PHE A 619 -3.67 1.62 -20.84
N VAL A 620 -3.29 2.84 -21.16
CA VAL A 620 -2.98 3.26 -22.54
C VAL A 620 -1.74 2.53 -23.07
N ILE A 621 -0.68 2.42 -22.26
CA ILE A 621 0.54 1.68 -22.65
C ILE A 621 0.20 0.21 -22.95
N VAL A 622 -0.53 -0.46 -22.05
CA VAL A 622 -0.94 -1.86 -22.25
C VAL A 622 -1.82 -2.01 -23.48
N LEU A 623 -2.76 -1.09 -23.74
CA LEU A 623 -3.58 -1.10 -24.94
C LEU A 623 -2.71 -1.05 -26.21
N PHE A 624 -1.70 -0.15 -26.27
CA PHE A 624 -0.78 -0.10 -27.40
C PHE A 624 0.04 -1.38 -27.55
N MET A 625 0.51 -1.95 -26.45
CA MET A 625 1.20 -3.24 -26.47
C MET A 625 0.33 -4.35 -27.05
N MET A 626 -0.97 -4.38 -26.72
CA MET A 626 -1.93 -5.33 -27.27
C MET A 626 -2.18 -5.11 -28.77
N ILE A 627 -2.28 -3.85 -29.21
CA ILE A 627 -2.39 -3.50 -30.64
C ILE A 627 -1.16 -4.01 -31.39
N PHE A 628 0.03 -3.84 -30.84
CA PHE A 628 1.26 -4.33 -31.44
C PHE A 628 1.34 -5.86 -31.47
N LEU A 629 1.02 -6.53 -30.36
CA LEU A 629 1.03 -7.99 -30.28
C LEU A 629 0.13 -8.61 -31.36
N PHE A 630 -1.12 -8.14 -31.41
CA PHE A 630 -2.10 -8.66 -32.36
C PHE A 630 -2.01 -8.05 -33.77
N ARG A 631 -1.13 -7.06 -33.96
CA ARG A 631 -0.95 -6.33 -35.24
C ARG A 631 -2.27 -5.76 -35.81
N SER A 632 -3.20 -5.43 -34.90
CA SER A 632 -4.54 -4.96 -35.25
C SER A 632 -5.12 -4.12 -34.13
N PRO A 633 -5.55 -2.88 -34.39
CA PRO A 633 -6.23 -2.04 -33.43
C PRO A 633 -7.49 -2.69 -32.83
N VAL A 634 -8.25 -3.36 -33.70
CA VAL A 634 -9.51 -4.02 -33.28
C VAL A 634 -9.24 -5.16 -32.31
N ARG A 635 -8.28 -6.03 -32.62
CA ARG A 635 -7.92 -7.16 -31.75
C ARG A 635 -7.35 -6.66 -30.44
N GLY A 636 -6.51 -5.61 -30.47
CA GLY A 636 -5.99 -4.95 -29.28
C GLY A 636 -7.10 -4.40 -28.39
N LEU A 637 -8.05 -3.67 -28.96
CA LEU A 637 -9.21 -3.14 -28.21
C LEU A 637 -10.09 -4.26 -27.63
N VAL A 638 -10.40 -5.28 -28.42
CA VAL A 638 -11.23 -6.41 -27.98
C VAL A 638 -10.57 -7.17 -26.82
N SER A 639 -9.24 -7.34 -26.86
CA SER A 639 -8.51 -8.00 -25.78
C SER A 639 -8.56 -7.24 -24.44
N MET A 640 -8.75 -5.92 -24.47
CA MET A 640 -8.85 -5.09 -23.26
C MET A 640 -10.25 -5.12 -22.62
N ILE A 641 -11.28 -5.59 -23.32
CA ILE A 641 -12.67 -5.57 -22.80
C ILE A 641 -12.83 -6.43 -21.53
N PRO A 642 -12.40 -7.71 -21.48
CA PRO A 642 -12.51 -8.50 -20.25
C PRO A 642 -11.78 -7.87 -19.08
N LEU A 643 -10.59 -7.32 -19.30
CA LEU A 643 -9.82 -6.58 -18.31
C LEU A 643 -10.61 -5.38 -17.78
N THR A 644 -11.14 -4.54 -18.67
CA THR A 644 -11.91 -3.34 -18.28
C THR A 644 -13.13 -3.72 -17.44
N VAL A 645 -13.90 -4.73 -17.88
CA VAL A 645 -15.06 -5.22 -17.14
C VAL A 645 -14.65 -5.74 -15.76
N THR A 646 -13.55 -6.48 -15.68
CA THR A 646 -13.01 -7.00 -14.40
C THR A 646 -12.65 -5.86 -13.44
N ILE A 647 -11.93 -4.85 -13.92
CA ILE A 647 -11.54 -3.69 -13.11
C ILE A 647 -12.78 -2.97 -12.58
N VAL A 648 -13.70 -2.61 -13.47
CA VAL A 648 -14.91 -1.88 -13.11
C VAL A 648 -15.76 -2.69 -12.12
N PHE A 649 -15.86 -4.01 -12.30
CA PHE A 649 -16.57 -4.90 -11.38
C PHE A 649 -15.90 -4.97 -10.00
N ILE A 650 -14.59 -5.17 -9.93
CA ILE A 650 -13.85 -5.25 -8.65
C ILE A 650 -13.93 -3.94 -7.87
N TYR A 651 -13.78 -2.80 -8.54
CA TYR A 651 -13.94 -1.50 -7.88
C TYR A 651 -15.37 -1.25 -7.41
N SER A 652 -16.36 -1.76 -8.14
CA SER A 652 -17.75 -1.67 -7.68
C SER A 652 -18.00 -2.45 -6.38
N LEU A 653 -17.35 -3.61 -6.21
CA LEU A 653 -17.44 -4.38 -4.98
C LEU A 653 -16.92 -3.58 -3.78
N ILE A 654 -15.84 -2.80 -3.95
CA ILE A 654 -15.32 -1.91 -2.91
C ILE A 654 -16.40 -0.91 -2.48
N GLY A 655 -17.06 -0.25 -3.44
CA GLY A 655 -18.16 0.68 -3.14
C GLY A 655 -19.38 0.03 -2.50
N TYR A 656 -19.80 -1.14 -2.97
CA TYR A 656 -20.97 -1.85 -2.43
C TYR A 656 -20.72 -2.47 -1.06
N THR A 657 -19.50 -2.94 -0.78
CA THR A 657 -19.15 -3.52 0.54
C THR A 657 -18.85 -2.46 1.58
N GLY A 658 -18.76 -1.18 1.19
CA GLY A 658 -18.39 -0.08 2.09
C GLY A 658 -16.93 -0.13 2.55
N LYS A 659 -16.09 -0.94 1.89
CA LYS A 659 -14.65 -0.92 2.11
C LYS A 659 -14.09 0.42 1.67
N TYR A 660 -13.30 1.05 2.52
CA TYR A 660 -12.61 2.29 2.15
C TYR A 660 -11.56 2.04 1.05
N TYR A 661 -11.39 3.05 0.20
CA TYR A 661 -10.27 3.12 -0.72
C TYR A 661 -9.02 3.53 0.07
N ASP A 662 -8.26 2.54 0.45
CA ASP A 662 -7.02 2.65 1.20
C ASP A 662 -5.80 2.31 0.31
N MET A 663 -4.60 2.40 0.87
CA MET A 663 -3.35 2.14 0.15
C MET A 663 -3.31 0.75 -0.55
N PRO A 664 -3.68 -0.38 0.08
CA PRO A 664 -3.71 -1.67 -0.59
C PRO A 664 -4.61 -1.68 -1.83
N VAL A 665 -5.79 -1.06 -1.72
CA VAL A 665 -6.75 -0.97 -2.83
C VAL A 665 -6.20 -0.11 -3.98
N ALA A 666 -5.52 0.99 -3.67
CA ALA A 666 -4.94 1.87 -4.67
C ALA A 666 -3.90 1.15 -5.55
N VAL A 667 -3.05 0.33 -4.94
CA VAL A 667 -2.02 -0.46 -5.65
C VAL A 667 -2.63 -1.57 -6.49
N LEU A 668 -3.78 -2.16 -6.08
CA LEU A 668 -4.45 -3.23 -6.83
C LEU A 668 -4.81 -2.85 -8.27
N SER A 669 -5.00 -1.57 -8.59
CA SER A 669 -5.29 -1.12 -9.96
C SER A 669 -4.16 -1.46 -10.94
N ALA A 670 -2.92 -1.18 -10.56
CA ALA A 670 -1.75 -1.49 -11.38
C ALA A 670 -1.52 -3.01 -11.48
N LEU A 671 -1.76 -3.75 -10.37
CA LEU A 671 -1.67 -5.20 -10.32
C LEU A 671 -2.66 -5.88 -11.26
N THR A 672 -3.90 -5.40 -11.26
CA THR A 672 -4.98 -5.94 -12.10
C THR A 672 -4.64 -5.79 -13.59
N LEU A 673 -4.10 -4.63 -13.98
CA LEU A 673 -3.68 -4.37 -15.37
C LEU A 673 -2.67 -5.40 -15.88
N GLY A 674 -1.62 -5.68 -15.10
CA GLY A 674 -0.57 -6.60 -15.51
C GLY A 674 -1.02 -8.04 -15.64
N LEU A 675 -1.76 -8.53 -14.63
CA LEU A 675 -2.06 -9.97 -14.50
C LEU A 675 -3.35 -10.41 -15.23
N SER A 676 -4.33 -9.50 -15.38
CA SER A 676 -5.62 -9.89 -15.95
C SER A 676 -5.60 -9.95 -17.49
N VAL A 677 -4.70 -9.23 -18.15
CA VAL A 677 -4.61 -9.21 -19.60
C VAL A 677 -4.06 -10.52 -20.17
N ASP A 678 -3.31 -11.28 -19.38
CA ASP A 678 -2.66 -12.52 -19.80
C ASP A 678 -3.65 -13.57 -20.33
N PHE A 679 -4.79 -13.73 -19.67
CA PHE A 679 -5.83 -14.67 -20.13
C PHE A 679 -6.37 -14.29 -21.51
N ALA A 680 -6.54 -13.00 -21.78
CA ALA A 680 -7.00 -12.51 -23.10
C ALA A 680 -5.95 -12.71 -24.18
N ILE A 681 -4.66 -12.52 -23.88
CA ILE A 681 -3.55 -12.78 -24.79
C ILE A 681 -3.56 -14.24 -25.23
N HIS A 682 -3.52 -15.16 -24.27
CA HIS A 682 -3.49 -16.59 -24.56
C HIS A 682 -4.75 -17.07 -25.26
N PHE A 683 -5.93 -16.56 -24.87
CA PHE A 683 -7.17 -16.90 -25.53
C PHE A 683 -7.20 -16.48 -27.01
N LEU A 684 -6.92 -15.22 -27.31
CA LEU A 684 -6.98 -14.69 -28.68
C LEU A 684 -5.88 -15.27 -29.58
N GLN A 685 -4.68 -15.49 -29.04
CA GLN A 685 -3.59 -16.10 -29.79
C GLN A 685 -3.97 -17.52 -30.23
N ARG A 686 -4.43 -18.34 -29.28
CA ARG A 686 -4.79 -19.73 -29.57
C ARG A 686 -6.03 -19.82 -30.45
N ALA A 687 -7.03 -18.96 -30.25
CA ALA A 687 -8.22 -18.91 -31.11
C ALA A 687 -7.84 -18.60 -32.58
N ARG A 688 -6.85 -17.75 -32.83
CA ARG A 688 -6.35 -17.45 -34.18
C ARG A 688 -5.64 -18.63 -34.80
N GLU A 689 -4.83 -19.36 -34.08
CA GLU A 689 -4.12 -20.55 -34.53
C GLU A 689 -5.13 -21.63 -34.98
N ILE A 690 -6.08 -21.97 -34.11
CA ILE A 690 -7.11 -22.97 -34.39
C ILE A 690 -8.03 -22.51 -35.53
N PHE A 691 -8.39 -21.22 -35.59
CA PHE A 691 -9.20 -20.69 -36.70
C PHE A 691 -8.48 -20.81 -38.07
N ALA A 692 -7.16 -20.61 -38.09
CA ALA A 692 -6.38 -20.78 -39.33
C ALA A 692 -6.37 -22.23 -39.84
N GLU A 693 -6.52 -23.21 -38.92
CA GLU A 693 -6.62 -24.64 -39.26
C GLU A 693 -8.05 -25.05 -39.63
N LYS A 694 -9.07 -24.59 -38.91
CA LYS A 694 -10.47 -25.04 -39.02
C LYS A 694 -11.31 -24.23 -40.01
N GLY A 695 -10.95 -22.97 -40.29
CA GLY A 695 -11.65 -22.09 -41.21
C GLY A 695 -13.01 -21.56 -40.75
N SER A 696 -13.52 -21.99 -39.57
CA SER A 696 -14.81 -21.55 -39.04
C SER A 696 -14.75 -21.28 -37.55
N TRP A 697 -15.49 -20.25 -37.10
CA TRP A 697 -15.53 -19.92 -35.66
C TRP A 697 -16.24 -21.01 -34.84
N GLU A 698 -17.23 -21.68 -35.38
CA GLU A 698 -17.96 -22.74 -34.67
C GLU A 698 -17.03 -23.91 -34.28
N ALA A 699 -16.25 -24.39 -35.22
CA ALA A 699 -15.29 -25.47 -34.97
C ALA A 699 -14.13 -25.00 -34.06
N THR A 700 -13.71 -23.75 -34.20
CA THR A 700 -12.68 -23.12 -33.33
C THR A 700 -13.18 -23.02 -31.90
N ALA A 701 -14.43 -22.58 -31.67
CA ALA A 701 -15.00 -22.40 -30.37
C ALA A 701 -15.10 -23.73 -29.62
N GLU A 702 -15.48 -24.80 -30.25
CA GLU A 702 -15.54 -26.12 -29.64
C GLU A 702 -14.17 -26.59 -29.14
N GLU A 703 -13.12 -26.42 -29.92
CA GLU A 703 -11.75 -26.79 -29.60
C GLU A 703 -11.14 -25.88 -28.53
N MET A 704 -11.43 -24.58 -28.57
CA MET A 704 -10.94 -23.60 -27.59
C MET A 704 -11.38 -23.93 -26.15
N PHE A 705 -12.58 -24.52 -25.96
CA PHE A 705 -13.04 -24.92 -24.62
C PHE A 705 -12.60 -26.33 -24.20
N ALA A 706 -11.91 -27.06 -25.08
CA ALA A 706 -11.30 -28.33 -24.72
C ALA A 706 -10.00 -28.14 -23.91
N GLU A 707 -8.84 -28.09 -24.55
CA GLU A 707 -7.54 -27.95 -23.88
C GLU A 707 -7.18 -26.49 -23.53
N PRO A 708 -7.31 -25.49 -24.43
CA PRO A 708 -6.91 -24.12 -24.13
C PRO A 708 -7.71 -23.51 -22.98
N GLY A 709 -9.03 -23.69 -22.97
CA GLY A 709 -9.88 -23.18 -21.89
C GLY A 709 -9.57 -23.84 -20.55
N ARG A 710 -9.22 -25.13 -20.53
CA ARG A 710 -8.75 -25.83 -19.31
C ARG A 710 -7.43 -25.25 -18.80
N ALA A 711 -6.50 -24.93 -19.69
CA ALA A 711 -5.23 -24.33 -19.30
C ALA A 711 -5.44 -22.96 -18.65
N ILE A 712 -6.28 -22.08 -19.23
CA ILE A 712 -6.63 -20.78 -18.68
C ILE A 712 -7.27 -20.93 -17.29
N MET A 713 -8.29 -21.78 -17.16
CA MET A 713 -8.99 -21.98 -15.88
C MET A 713 -8.07 -22.57 -14.80
N ARG A 714 -7.22 -23.53 -15.16
CA ARG A 714 -6.24 -24.13 -14.23
C ARG A 714 -5.23 -23.10 -13.74
N ASN A 715 -4.72 -22.27 -14.63
CA ASN A 715 -3.78 -21.21 -14.28
C ASN A 715 -4.45 -20.15 -13.38
N ALA A 716 -5.67 -19.73 -13.70
CA ALA A 716 -6.45 -18.82 -12.89
C ALA A 716 -6.66 -19.37 -11.46
N LEU A 717 -6.95 -20.67 -11.32
CA LEU A 717 -7.11 -21.32 -10.02
C LEU A 717 -5.79 -21.39 -9.23
N ILE A 718 -4.68 -21.73 -9.87
CA ILE A 718 -3.38 -21.80 -9.19
C ILE A 718 -3.00 -20.43 -8.63
N ILE A 719 -3.13 -19.37 -9.44
CA ILE A 719 -2.75 -18.03 -9.01
C ILE A 719 -3.72 -17.52 -7.95
N SER A 720 -5.03 -17.61 -8.19
CA SER A 720 -6.03 -17.05 -7.26
C SER A 720 -5.93 -17.67 -5.88
N ILE A 721 -5.87 -19.01 -5.81
CA ILE A 721 -5.76 -19.74 -4.55
C ILE A 721 -4.37 -19.49 -3.92
N GLY A 722 -3.33 -19.26 -4.72
CA GLY A 722 -2.00 -18.89 -4.24
C GLY A 722 -1.94 -17.61 -3.41
N PHE A 723 -2.92 -16.70 -3.56
CA PHE A 723 -3.04 -15.49 -2.74
C PHE A 723 -3.85 -15.67 -1.46
N LEU A 724 -4.64 -16.75 -1.32
CA LEU A 724 -5.47 -16.99 -0.12
C LEU A 724 -4.70 -17.13 1.19
N PRO A 725 -3.46 -17.63 1.24
CA PRO A 725 -2.66 -17.64 2.47
C PRO A 725 -2.52 -16.29 3.16
N LEU A 726 -2.64 -15.18 2.42
CA LEU A 726 -2.65 -13.82 2.97
C LEU A 726 -3.82 -13.56 3.95
N LEU A 727 -4.89 -14.34 3.87
CA LEU A 727 -6.04 -14.22 4.78
C LEU A 727 -5.70 -14.60 6.22
N ALA A 728 -4.66 -15.40 6.43
CA ALA A 728 -4.21 -15.81 7.75
C ALA A 728 -3.48 -14.68 8.51
N ALA A 729 -3.10 -13.59 7.83
CA ALA A 729 -2.38 -12.47 8.44
C ALA A 729 -3.27 -11.72 9.46
N PRO A 730 -2.70 -11.20 10.57
CA PRO A 730 -3.40 -10.31 11.49
C PRO A 730 -3.55 -8.89 10.91
N LEU A 731 -2.99 -8.63 9.73
CA LEU A 731 -2.94 -7.34 9.07
C LEU A 731 -4.03 -7.23 7.98
N VAL A 732 -4.86 -6.20 8.06
CA VAL A 732 -5.97 -5.93 7.12
C VAL A 732 -5.46 -5.70 5.68
N PRO A 733 -4.34 -4.98 5.43
CA PRO A 733 -3.79 -4.82 4.08
C PRO A 733 -3.51 -6.15 3.38
N TYR A 734 -2.93 -7.12 4.07
CA TYR A 734 -2.65 -8.45 3.54
C TYR A 734 -3.95 -9.19 3.18
N LYS A 735 -4.95 -9.15 4.08
CA LYS A 735 -6.28 -9.74 3.82
C LYS A 735 -6.95 -9.10 2.62
N THR A 736 -6.88 -7.77 2.52
CA THR A 736 -7.43 -7.01 1.38
C THR A 736 -6.80 -7.48 0.08
N VAL A 737 -5.46 -7.50 0.00
CA VAL A 737 -4.74 -7.98 -1.20
C VAL A 737 -5.12 -9.42 -1.51
N GLY A 738 -5.14 -10.33 -0.52
CA GLY A 738 -5.47 -11.74 -0.70
C GLY A 738 -6.85 -11.96 -1.30
N VAL A 739 -7.89 -11.30 -0.74
CA VAL A 739 -9.27 -11.40 -1.23
C VAL A 739 -9.39 -10.81 -2.64
N PHE A 740 -8.90 -9.59 -2.84
CA PHE A 740 -9.08 -8.91 -4.13
C PHE A 740 -8.28 -9.57 -5.24
N MET A 741 -7.06 -10.03 -4.99
CA MET A 741 -6.28 -10.77 -6.00
C MET A 741 -6.95 -12.10 -6.36
N PHE A 742 -7.48 -12.82 -5.38
CA PHE A 742 -8.29 -14.00 -5.66
C PHE A 742 -9.49 -13.68 -6.57
N LEU A 743 -10.26 -12.64 -6.22
CA LEU A 743 -11.43 -12.22 -6.99
C LEU A 743 -11.06 -11.71 -8.39
N ILE A 744 -9.99 -10.92 -8.51
CA ILE A 744 -9.49 -10.40 -9.80
C ILE A 744 -9.15 -11.55 -10.74
N MET A 745 -8.38 -12.54 -10.29
CA MET A 745 -7.94 -13.65 -11.14
C MET A 745 -9.12 -14.53 -11.59
N ILE A 746 -10.02 -14.86 -10.68
CA ILE A 746 -11.22 -15.66 -11.01
C ILE A 746 -12.15 -14.87 -11.95
N THR A 747 -12.46 -13.61 -11.62
CA THR A 747 -13.36 -12.79 -12.44
C THR A 747 -12.78 -12.55 -13.82
N SER A 748 -11.48 -12.27 -13.93
CA SER A 748 -10.80 -12.03 -15.21
C SER A 748 -10.80 -13.28 -16.11
N SER A 749 -10.56 -14.46 -15.54
CA SER A 749 -10.60 -15.70 -16.32
C SER A 749 -12.02 -16.01 -16.81
N ILE A 750 -13.04 -15.82 -15.95
CA ILE A 750 -14.46 -16.01 -16.32
C ILE A 750 -14.86 -14.96 -17.36
N ALA A 751 -14.51 -13.69 -17.18
CA ALA A 751 -14.79 -12.64 -18.13
C ALA A 751 -14.14 -12.94 -19.50
N THR A 752 -12.90 -13.41 -19.52
CA THR A 752 -12.22 -13.82 -20.75
C THR A 752 -12.93 -14.97 -21.42
N LEU A 753 -13.31 -16.03 -20.69
CA LEU A 753 -13.97 -17.23 -21.25
C LEU A 753 -15.44 -17.01 -21.63
N LEU A 754 -16.10 -15.96 -21.15
CA LEU A 754 -17.49 -15.64 -21.51
C LEU A 754 -17.57 -14.49 -22.51
N ILE A 755 -16.86 -13.38 -22.26
CA ILE A 755 -17.05 -12.15 -23.02
C ILE A 755 -16.31 -12.20 -24.36
N LEU A 756 -15.06 -12.67 -24.39
CA LEU A 756 -14.31 -12.74 -25.65
C LEU A 756 -14.99 -13.65 -26.70
N PRO A 757 -15.38 -14.90 -26.38
CA PRO A 757 -16.07 -15.72 -27.37
C PRO A 757 -17.42 -15.12 -27.81
N ALA A 758 -18.14 -14.44 -26.92
CA ALA A 758 -19.40 -13.77 -27.26
C ALA A 758 -19.17 -12.61 -28.24
N ILE A 759 -18.13 -11.78 -28.03
CA ILE A 759 -17.76 -10.71 -28.94
C ILE A 759 -17.29 -11.28 -30.28
N ILE A 760 -16.46 -12.34 -30.27
CA ILE A 760 -16.01 -13.02 -31.48
C ILE A 760 -17.21 -13.57 -32.26
N SER A 761 -18.20 -14.16 -31.58
CA SER A 761 -19.42 -14.66 -32.20
C SER A 761 -20.26 -13.53 -32.85
N ALA A 762 -20.24 -12.33 -32.30
CA ALA A 762 -20.91 -11.17 -32.88
C ALA A 762 -20.22 -10.64 -34.16
N VAL A 763 -18.90 -10.63 -34.15
CA VAL A 763 -18.11 -10.00 -35.25
C VAL A 763 -16.91 -10.84 -35.67
N PRO A 764 -17.11 -12.12 -36.11
CA PRO A 764 -16.00 -13.03 -36.41
C PRO A 764 -15.14 -12.52 -37.56
N LYS A 765 -15.76 -11.87 -38.55
CA LYS A 765 -15.06 -11.32 -39.73
C LYS A 765 -14.05 -10.25 -39.35
N LEU A 766 -14.36 -9.42 -38.38
CA LEU A 766 -13.50 -8.32 -37.94
C LEU A 766 -12.25 -8.80 -37.15
N ILE A 767 -12.34 -9.99 -36.54
CA ILE A 767 -11.30 -10.54 -35.70
C ILE A 767 -10.36 -11.49 -36.45
N PHE A 768 -10.89 -12.36 -37.30
CA PHE A 768 -10.10 -13.39 -37.95
C PHE A 768 -9.62 -13.02 -39.36
N TYR A 769 -10.42 -12.26 -40.12
CA TYR A 769 -10.01 -11.94 -41.52
C TYR A 769 -9.04 -10.75 -41.54
N GLU A 770 -7.92 -10.91 -42.23
CA GLU A 770 -6.97 -9.83 -42.41
C GLU A 770 -7.54 -8.85 -43.47
N HIS A 771 -7.76 -7.59 -43.06
CA HIS A 771 -8.00 -6.54 -44.07
C HIS A 771 -6.66 -6.20 -44.71
N GLU A 772 -6.65 -6.08 -46.03
CA GLU A 772 -5.44 -5.73 -46.85
C GLU A 772 -4.83 -4.35 -46.51
N GLY A 773 -5.34 -3.66 -45.52
CA GLY A 773 -4.89 -2.37 -45.02
C GLY A 773 -4.26 -2.38 -43.63
N ALA A 774 -3.60 -3.46 -43.18
CA ALA A 774 -2.98 -3.49 -41.85
C ALA A 774 -2.00 -2.33 -41.63
N VAL A 775 -2.34 -1.47 -40.71
CA VAL A 775 -1.61 -0.23 -40.34
C VAL A 775 -0.25 -0.52 -39.69
N VAL A 776 0.02 -1.75 -39.29
CA VAL A 776 1.21 -2.13 -38.52
C VAL A 776 2.11 -3.07 -39.28
N CYS A 777 3.40 -2.79 -39.29
CA CYS A 777 4.45 -3.62 -39.86
C CYS A 777 4.39 -5.09 -39.40
N LYS A 778 4.55 -6.02 -40.39
CA LYS A 778 4.60 -7.48 -40.11
C LYS A 778 5.92 -7.94 -39.47
N CYS A 779 6.92 -7.07 -39.34
CA CYS A 779 8.24 -7.40 -38.81
C CYS A 779 8.27 -7.36 -37.27
N SER A 780 8.41 -8.53 -36.64
CA SER A 780 8.45 -8.65 -35.15
C SER A 780 9.62 -7.88 -34.52
N TYR A 781 10.75 -7.76 -35.22
CA TYR A 781 11.91 -7.01 -34.70
C TYR A 781 11.69 -5.50 -34.72
N CYS A 782 11.05 -4.95 -35.74
CA CYS A 782 10.68 -3.52 -35.76
C CYS A 782 9.70 -3.18 -34.64
N MET A 783 8.77 -4.07 -34.32
CA MET A 783 7.81 -3.88 -33.24
C MET A 783 8.48 -3.91 -31.86
N LEU A 784 9.38 -4.88 -31.63
CA LEU A 784 10.13 -4.97 -30.39
C LEU A 784 11.01 -3.73 -30.19
N THR A 785 11.70 -3.28 -31.26
CA THR A 785 12.51 -2.06 -31.22
C THR A 785 11.66 -0.83 -30.94
N ALA A 786 10.49 -0.70 -31.58
CA ALA A 786 9.55 0.38 -31.33
C ALA A 786 9.08 0.42 -29.86
N LEU A 787 8.77 -0.74 -29.31
CA LEU A 787 8.37 -0.89 -27.92
C LEU A 787 9.50 -0.49 -26.96
N ILE A 788 10.71 -1.01 -27.16
CA ILE A 788 11.88 -0.70 -26.31
C ILE A 788 12.20 0.79 -26.37
N VAL A 789 12.21 1.40 -27.57
CA VAL A 789 12.49 2.83 -27.72
C VAL A 789 11.40 3.67 -27.05
N SER A 790 10.13 3.30 -27.17
CA SER A 790 9.02 4.03 -26.53
C SER A 790 9.09 3.95 -25.00
N LEU A 791 9.38 2.77 -24.44
CA LEU A 791 9.59 2.60 -23.01
C LEU A 791 10.81 3.37 -22.51
N SER A 792 11.90 3.40 -23.31
CA SER A 792 13.10 4.18 -22.97
C SER A 792 12.82 5.68 -22.99
N ILE A 793 12.03 6.17 -23.95
CA ILE A 793 11.61 7.59 -24.01
C ILE A 793 10.76 7.94 -22.78
N VAL A 794 9.81 7.09 -22.42
CA VAL A 794 8.98 7.29 -21.21
C VAL A 794 9.86 7.36 -19.96
N TYR A 795 10.80 6.43 -19.83
CA TYR A 795 11.72 6.38 -18.69
C TYR A 795 12.60 7.63 -18.59
N VAL A 796 13.20 8.06 -19.71
CA VAL A 796 14.05 9.26 -19.77
C VAL A 796 13.26 10.52 -19.44
N LEU A 797 12.07 10.68 -20.06
CA LEU A 797 11.23 11.87 -19.81
C LEU A 797 10.72 11.92 -18.36
N ALA A 798 10.45 10.79 -17.75
CA ALA A 798 10.02 10.72 -16.35
C ALA A 798 11.13 11.05 -15.35
N GLY A 799 12.38 10.65 -15.67
CA GLY A 799 13.52 10.85 -14.77
C GLY A 799 14.15 12.26 -14.81
N TYR A 800 13.98 12.98 -15.92
CA TYR A 800 14.69 14.27 -16.13
C TYR A 800 13.80 15.51 -16.06
N THR A 801 12.49 15.37 -16.00
CA THR A 801 11.58 16.52 -16.04
C THR A 801 10.47 16.38 -15.01
N GLU A 802 10.15 17.46 -14.31
CA GLU A 802 8.92 17.59 -13.52
C GLU A 802 7.65 17.63 -14.40
N VAL A 803 7.69 16.96 -15.54
CA VAL A 803 6.67 16.99 -16.56
C VAL A 803 5.43 16.22 -16.07
N ARG A 804 4.26 16.82 -16.29
CA ARG A 804 2.97 16.20 -15.99
C ARG A 804 2.85 14.85 -16.70
N TRP A 805 2.45 13.83 -15.98
CA TRP A 805 2.26 12.45 -16.48
C TRP A 805 1.45 12.37 -17.78
N SER A 806 0.47 13.25 -17.97
CA SER A 806 -0.29 13.37 -19.22
C SER A 806 0.61 13.68 -20.44
N PHE A 807 1.62 14.52 -20.27
CA PHE A 807 2.55 14.86 -21.37
C PHE A 807 3.48 13.67 -21.68
N ILE A 808 3.94 12.94 -20.66
CA ILE A 808 4.76 11.73 -20.84
C ILE A 808 3.95 10.67 -21.59
N THR A 809 2.70 10.45 -21.23
CA THR A 809 1.81 9.50 -21.89
C THR A 809 1.57 9.90 -23.36
N ILE A 810 1.28 11.16 -23.64
CA ILE A 810 1.08 11.68 -24.99
C ILE A 810 2.36 11.52 -25.82
N SER A 811 3.52 11.83 -25.26
CA SER A 811 4.81 11.70 -25.94
C SER A 811 5.15 10.25 -26.25
N ALA A 812 4.87 9.33 -25.34
CA ALA A 812 5.03 7.89 -25.54
C ALA A 812 4.10 7.37 -26.66
N VAL A 813 2.84 7.78 -26.63
CA VAL A 813 1.85 7.42 -27.66
C VAL A 813 2.28 7.95 -29.03
N LEU A 814 2.67 9.21 -29.12
CA LEU A 814 3.18 9.81 -30.37
C LEU A 814 4.45 9.09 -30.85
N GLY A 815 5.38 8.79 -29.96
CA GLY A 815 6.59 8.01 -30.31
C GLY A 815 6.26 6.65 -30.91
N ILE A 816 5.33 5.92 -30.28
CA ILE A 816 4.86 4.62 -30.75
C ILE A 816 4.21 4.75 -32.15
N VAL A 817 3.33 5.73 -32.34
CA VAL A 817 2.63 5.97 -33.61
C VAL A 817 3.61 6.33 -34.74
N VAL A 818 4.58 7.22 -34.46
CA VAL A 818 5.60 7.63 -35.43
C VAL A 818 6.48 6.44 -35.83
N ILE A 819 6.97 5.65 -34.85
CA ILE A 819 7.82 4.49 -35.13
C ILE A 819 7.03 3.41 -35.89
N ALA A 820 5.77 3.17 -35.53
CA ALA A 820 4.90 2.26 -36.25
C ALA A 820 4.65 2.74 -37.67
N GLY A 821 4.46 4.04 -37.88
CA GLY A 821 4.34 4.66 -39.22
C GLY A 821 5.59 4.47 -40.08
N ILE A 822 6.77 4.73 -39.49
CA ILE A 822 8.06 4.52 -40.16
C ILE A 822 8.25 3.04 -40.50
N CYS A 823 8.00 2.13 -39.57
CA CYS A 823 8.09 0.69 -39.86
C CYS A 823 7.14 0.23 -40.93
N ASN A 824 5.91 0.76 -40.98
CA ASN A 824 4.93 0.45 -42.01
C ASN A 824 5.37 0.97 -43.38
N TYR A 825 5.91 2.20 -43.44
CA TYR A 825 6.45 2.80 -44.64
C TYR A 825 7.63 1.96 -45.19
N VAL A 826 8.60 1.64 -44.35
CA VAL A 826 9.79 0.81 -44.69
C VAL A 826 9.36 -0.60 -45.16
N SER A 827 8.35 -1.18 -44.55
CA SER A 827 7.80 -2.49 -44.92
C SER A 827 7.08 -2.46 -46.27
N LYS A 828 6.25 -1.42 -46.53
CA LYS A 828 5.55 -1.24 -47.83
C LYS A 828 6.50 -1.07 -49.00
N HIS A 829 7.61 -0.37 -48.83
CA HIS A 829 8.59 -0.11 -49.85
C HIS A 829 9.65 -1.22 -50.03
N LYS A 830 9.45 -2.39 -49.37
CA LYS A 830 10.37 -3.55 -49.46
C LYS A 830 11.81 -3.25 -49.05
N ILE A 831 12.03 -2.17 -48.30
CA ILE A 831 13.37 -1.72 -47.84
C ILE A 831 13.81 -2.53 -46.61
N CYS A 832 12.88 -3.19 -45.90
CA CYS A 832 13.17 -3.96 -44.69
C CYS A 832 13.83 -5.31 -45.03
N ILE A 833 15.15 -5.38 -44.92
CA ILE A 833 15.98 -6.57 -45.17
C ILE A 833 15.56 -7.77 -44.28
N MET A 834 15.06 -7.52 -43.10
CA MET A 834 14.61 -8.54 -42.14
C MET A 834 13.30 -9.18 -42.55
N ASN A 835 12.37 -8.42 -43.14
CA ASN A 835 11.10 -8.93 -43.67
C ASN A 835 11.34 -9.83 -44.91
N LYS A 836 12.38 -9.53 -45.68
CA LYS A 836 12.79 -10.32 -46.86
C LYS A 836 13.35 -11.68 -46.38
N ARG A 837 14.17 -11.71 -45.34
CA ARG A 837 14.72 -12.95 -44.77
C ARG A 837 13.64 -13.83 -44.08
N GLU A 838 12.64 -13.23 -43.50
CA GLU A 838 11.52 -13.95 -42.88
C GLU A 838 10.63 -14.64 -43.91
N LYS A 839 10.33 -13.93 -45.03
CA LYS A 839 9.63 -14.51 -46.18
C LYS A 839 10.42 -15.62 -46.87
N GLU A 840 11.73 -15.47 -47.04
CA GLU A 840 12.59 -16.53 -47.60
C GLU A 840 12.65 -17.77 -46.68
N ARG A 841 12.41 -17.65 -45.43
CA ARG A 841 12.28 -18.77 -44.49
C ARG A 841 10.91 -19.44 -44.50
N GLU A 842 9.83 -18.68 -44.68
CA GLU A 842 8.46 -19.20 -44.83
C GLU A 842 8.28 -19.97 -46.14
N VAL A 843 8.96 -19.55 -47.21
CA VAL A 843 8.97 -20.24 -48.50
C VAL A 843 9.83 -21.52 -48.46
N LYS A 844 10.77 -21.64 -47.49
CA LYS A 844 11.62 -22.83 -47.30
C LYS A 844 11.09 -23.82 -46.30
N LYS A 845 9.98 -23.54 -45.61
CA LYS A 845 9.18 -24.47 -44.80
C LYS A 845 8.03 -24.99 -45.66
#